data_d7dad308afbcb142fb3c8a1042bb1549
#
_entry.id   d7dad308afbcb142fb3c8a1042bb1549
#
_cell.length_a   1.000
_cell.length_b   1.000
_cell.length_c   1.000
_cell.angle_alpha   90.00
_cell.angle_beta   90.00
_cell.angle_gamma   90.00
#
_symmetry.space_group_name_H-M   'P 1'
#
loop_
_entity.id
_entity.type
_entity.pdbx_description
1 polymer ?
#
loop_
_entity_poly.entity_id
_entity_poly.type
_entity_poly.pdbx_seq_one_letter_code
_entity_poly.pdbx_strand_id
1 'polypeptide(L)'
;MKTRCYLLLCMFVCTTAFAQHGVKGKIVDAGTGESLVGVNVTVKNESSVGTISDLDGNYSLVVSKTATLVFSYIGYISQEIPVGEKNMINVSLVEDSKTLSEVVVIGYGTMKKSDLTGSVVKADLNTMKDSPNTSIIQSLHGNVAGIQVGQVNTAGEEPTMQVRGQTTINGNKDLLIVLDGVIYNGRIGDINPSDVTSIDILKDASSKAVYGAKAANGVLMISTKSGRRGAAPRISYSSNWSFSNPTKNFRPLNREEWLRKVRDVEYEKAYTQSSGYTEINPAWEFSSSSLNISQMNGVDDGIEYDWWGNAKQTGHVYTNTINVDGGNEQVSYFLSGSFTDQAGIIKNDKYKRTTFRTNVDVRIAPWLKVGTNTFISFLDYSGECPNINSIVRMPSVVMPQNDEGEWVVSPNGGNIKNPFLAYLSDDLDKRHQINTTIYGIVNIPFIKGLSYRINYNYTTEVTNQYNYNQYEASEKGEASKYIGNTYYWLVDNIVNYSNTFGNHHLDATFVYGCNRRSGDGTRALGEQYSNTATGYNDLGQAIIQKISSSAWKESNLYQMGRFSYNYMGKYFMTGTLRRDGFSGFASNHKFGWFPSFGLGWTLSQESFMERFKHLDNLKLRASYGVTGNQTDRYSSLAKVVLGGEHSYVFGDGAVTALGSNVSTMGNVDLKWETTSEYNVGIDFACYGNRISGSIDYYNATTKNLLWNVVIPSITGFKSVRSNVGKLRNQGLEIVLNTIPVRTKDFEWSLGFNFATNQNKIISLLGEDNDKDGKEDDLISSGLFIGESIGTIYGYEIEGIWQIADKENGSIMEGFYPGTYKIKDQNNDGKISADKDRVILGHQEPAYTLGIKNRFSYKGFDLNLFINVIQGGKKGYMSYNKRPDYIGNSIGNAENQNWTNAYDYWSPRNPNAKFATVWSSPTMEGEIVQQRSFVRLQDASLGYTLEQKFIKKLGIDNLRLFMSGQNLLTFTGWDGWDPEVGLGIASTAYPVMRTYSLGIDITF
;
A
#
# COMPACT_ATOMS: atom_id res chain seq x y z
N MET A 1 -17.24 -95.40 2.38
CA MET A 1 -16.55 -94.62 3.45
C MET A 1 -15.97 -93.26 2.92
N LYS A 2 -15.98 -92.95 1.67
CA LYS A 2 -15.42 -91.68 1.14
C LYS A 2 -16.40 -90.55 1.02
N THR A 3 -17.70 -90.73 1.14
CA THR A 3 -18.73 -89.68 1.02
C THR A 3 -19.13 -89.05 2.33
N ARG A 4 -18.78 -89.65 3.48
CA ARG A 4 -19.05 -89.05 4.81
C ARG A 4 -17.93 -88.16 5.35
N CYS A 5 -16.71 -88.14 4.76
CA CYS A 5 -15.63 -87.23 5.12
C CYS A 5 -15.75 -85.81 4.49
N TYR A 6 -16.39 -85.72 3.30
CA TYR A 6 -16.61 -84.42 2.68
C TYR A 6 -17.70 -83.57 3.34
N LEU A 7 -18.72 -84.23 3.98
CA LEU A 7 -19.76 -83.51 4.73
C LEU A 7 -19.29 -83.00 6.07
N LEU A 8 -18.31 -83.65 6.69
CA LEU A 8 -17.72 -83.08 7.94
C LEU A 8 -16.66 -81.98 7.69
N LEU A 9 -16.01 -81.99 6.53
CA LEU A 9 -15.09 -80.92 6.15
C LEU A 9 -15.82 -79.62 5.66
N CYS A 10 -17.00 -79.75 5.03
CA CYS A 10 -17.86 -78.63 4.71
C CYS A 10 -18.60 -78.04 5.95
N MET A 11 -18.82 -78.80 7.03
CA MET A 11 -19.42 -78.26 8.26
C MET A 11 -18.39 -77.54 9.16
N PHE A 12 -17.07 -77.74 8.96
CA PHE A 12 -16.05 -77.05 9.77
C PHE A 12 -15.56 -75.76 9.09
N VAL A 13 -15.91 -75.47 7.82
CA VAL A 13 -15.57 -74.26 7.12
C VAL A 13 -16.67 -73.13 7.23
N CYS A 14 -17.85 -73.48 7.81
CA CYS A 14 -18.99 -72.57 7.95
C CYS A 14 -19.19 -71.93 9.31
N THR A 15 -18.19 -71.88 10.20
CA THR A 15 -18.35 -71.26 11.56
C THR A 15 -17.32 -70.18 11.88
N THR A 16 -16.79 -69.50 10.93
CA THR A 16 -16.22 -68.14 11.17
C THR A 16 -17.15 -67.08 10.57
N ALA A 17 -18.38 -67.00 11.04
CA ALA A 17 -19.19 -65.81 10.88
C ALA A 17 -18.55 -64.72 11.76
N PHE A 18 -17.73 -63.87 11.18
CA PHE A 18 -17.35 -62.57 11.80
C PHE A 18 -18.66 -61.86 12.09
N ALA A 19 -18.96 -61.64 13.37
CA ALA A 19 -20.09 -60.80 13.77
C ALA A 19 -19.84 -59.37 13.21
N GLN A 20 -20.40 -59.07 12.05
CA GLN A 20 -20.39 -57.77 11.46
C GLN A 20 -21.26 -56.84 12.29
N HIS A 21 -20.66 -55.73 12.81
CA HIS A 21 -21.30 -54.74 13.66
C HIS A 21 -21.51 -53.47 12.83
N GLY A 22 -22.76 -53.07 12.61
CA GLY A 22 -23.12 -51.85 11.92
C GLY A 22 -22.98 -50.63 12.84
N VAL A 23 -22.11 -49.70 12.52
CA VAL A 23 -21.92 -48.43 13.22
C VAL A 23 -22.37 -47.31 12.34
N LYS A 24 -23.15 -46.37 12.90
CA LYS A 24 -23.62 -45.14 12.24
C LYS A 24 -23.42 -43.97 13.17
N GLY A 25 -23.43 -42.73 12.61
CA GLY A 25 -23.35 -41.53 13.44
C GLY A 25 -23.35 -40.28 12.59
N LYS A 26 -23.26 -39.15 13.22
CA LYS A 26 -23.19 -37.83 12.61
C LYS A 26 -21.86 -37.17 12.92
N ILE A 27 -21.27 -36.52 11.91
CA ILE A 27 -19.99 -35.79 12.03
C ILE A 27 -20.28 -34.32 11.86
N VAL A 28 -19.85 -33.50 12.83
CA VAL A 28 -20.06 -32.05 12.86
C VAL A 28 -18.76 -31.33 13.15
N ASP A 29 -18.70 -30.07 12.79
CA ASP A 29 -17.65 -29.16 13.22
C ASP A 29 -17.81 -28.86 14.72
N ALA A 30 -16.71 -28.89 15.47
CA ALA A 30 -16.74 -28.69 16.92
C ALA A 30 -16.95 -27.22 17.31
N GLY A 31 -16.61 -26.27 16.45
CA GLY A 31 -16.76 -24.81 16.69
C GLY A 31 -18.12 -24.29 16.26
N THR A 32 -18.59 -24.68 15.07
CA THR A 32 -19.83 -24.17 14.47
C THR A 32 -21.03 -25.07 14.67
N GLY A 33 -20.83 -26.37 14.95
CA GLY A 33 -21.87 -27.37 15.00
C GLY A 33 -22.45 -27.77 13.63
N GLU A 34 -21.89 -27.26 12.54
CA GLU A 34 -22.30 -27.59 11.18
C GLU A 34 -21.95 -29.04 10.81
N SER A 35 -22.79 -29.65 9.97
CA SER A 35 -22.56 -31.01 9.47
C SER A 35 -21.39 -31.04 8.52
N LEU A 36 -20.41 -31.90 8.71
CA LEU A 36 -19.23 -32.06 7.86
C LEU A 36 -19.50 -33.12 6.79
N VAL A 37 -19.54 -32.66 5.54
CA VAL A 37 -19.78 -33.48 4.35
C VAL A 37 -18.45 -34.01 3.79
N GLY A 38 -18.39 -35.29 3.40
CA GLY A 38 -17.19 -35.85 2.77
C GLY A 38 -16.07 -36.20 3.74
N VAL A 39 -16.33 -36.28 5.04
CA VAL A 39 -15.36 -36.77 6.03
C VAL A 39 -15.06 -38.24 5.73
N ASN A 40 -13.80 -38.59 5.61
CA ASN A 40 -13.34 -39.96 5.37
C ASN A 40 -13.34 -40.72 6.71
N VAL A 41 -14.09 -41.82 6.75
CA VAL A 41 -14.22 -42.72 7.93
C VAL A 41 -13.63 -44.07 7.52
N THR A 42 -12.47 -44.41 8.05
CA THR A 42 -11.75 -45.64 7.70
C THR A 42 -11.47 -46.49 8.96
N VAL A 43 -11.21 -47.80 8.78
CA VAL A 43 -10.73 -48.65 9.86
C VAL A 43 -9.22 -48.51 9.98
N LYS A 44 -8.73 -48.30 11.20
CA LYS A 44 -7.29 -48.19 11.47
C LYS A 44 -6.58 -49.46 11.06
N ASN A 45 -5.51 -49.32 10.28
CA ASN A 45 -4.72 -50.40 9.66
C ASN A 45 -5.41 -51.22 8.55
N GLU A 46 -6.66 -50.89 8.18
CA GLU A 46 -7.42 -51.52 7.09
C GLU A 46 -8.05 -50.42 6.19
N SER A 47 -7.23 -49.64 5.54
CA SER A 47 -7.68 -48.48 4.75
C SER A 47 -8.60 -48.78 3.57
N SER A 48 -8.76 -50.05 3.20
CA SER A 48 -9.70 -50.51 2.18
C SER A 48 -11.16 -50.64 2.71
N VAL A 49 -11.37 -50.59 4.02
CA VAL A 49 -12.69 -50.62 4.68
C VAL A 49 -12.98 -49.18 5.18
N GLY A 50 -13.91 -48.50 4.50
CA GLY A 50 -14.24 -47.13 4.84
C GLY A 50 -15.50 -46.63 4.15
N THR A 51 -15.96 -45.47 4.60
CA THR A 51 -17.09 -44.71 4.03
C THR A 51 -16.80 -43.22 4.13
N ILE A 52 -17.65 -42.41 3.50
CA ILE A 52 -17.60 -40.94 3.63
C ILE A 52 -18.93 -40.43 4.20
N SER A 53 -18.90 -39.31 4.93
CA SER A 53 -20.13 -38.68 5.44
C SER A 53 -20.95 -38.05 4.29
N ASP A 54 -22.29 -38.14 4.40
CA ASP A 54 -23.24 -37.57 3.46
C ASP A 54 -23.46 -36.04 3.66
N LEU A 55 -24.41 -35.45 2.93
CA LEU A 55 -24.71 -34.00 2.98
C LEU A 55 -25.18 -33.51 4.37
N ASP A 56 -25.75 -34.41 5.16
CA ASP A 56 -26.18 -34.11 6.54
C ASP A 56 -25.12 -34.48 7.59
N GLY A 57 -23.92 -34.89 7.13
CA GLY A 57 -22.82 -35.33 7.98
C GLY A 57 -22.96 -36.75 8.51
N ASN A 58 -23.96 -37.54 8.08
CA ASN A 58 -24.17 -38.87 8.56
C ASN A 58 -23.26 -39.85 7.82
N TYR A 59 -22.86 -40.92 8.57
CA TYR A 59 -22.10 -42.03 7.99
C TYR A 59 -22.63 -43.36 8.50
N SER A 60 -22.39 -44.41 7.74
CA SER A 60 -22.71 -45.80 8.16
C SER A 60 -21.63 -46.71 7.60
N LEU A 61 -21.11 -47.59 8.45
CA LEU A 61 -20.06 -48.55 8.11
C LEU A 61 -20.24 -49.83 8.91
N VAL A 62 -19.97 -50.99 8.27
CA VAL A 62 -20.02 -52.29 8.93
C VAL A 62 -18.58 -52.74 9.22
N VAL A 63 -18.29 -52.97 10.52
CA VAL A 63 -16.94 -53.23 10.99
C VAL A 63 -16.92 -54.23 12.11
N SER A 64 -15.76 -54.75 12.51
CA SER A 64 -15.59 -55.54 13.70
C SER A 64 -15.79 -54.70 14.95
N LYS A 65 -16.33 -55.28 16.04
CA LYS A 65 -16.40 -54.64 17.37
C LYS A 65 -15.02 -54.26 17.93
N THR A 66 -13.95 -54.92 17.47
CA THR A 66 -12.57 -54.63 17.88
C THR A 66 -11.92 -53.52 17.02
N ALA A 67 -12.62 -53.05 16.02
CA ALA A 67 -12.11 -52.03 15.10
C ALA A 67 -12.00 -50.65 15.78
N THR A 68 -11.04 -49.85 15.32
CA THR A 68 -10.94 -48.44 15.65
C THR A 68 -11.22 -47.66 14.38
N LEU A 69 -12.21 -46.76 14.41
CA LEU A 69 -12.52 -45.88 13.32
C LEU A 69 -11.60 -44.65 13.34
N VAL A 70 -11.09 -44.25 12.18
CA VAL A 70 -10.32 -43.05 11.97
C VAL A 70 -11.17 -42.08 11.17
N PHE A 71 -11.52 -40.95 11.76
CA PHE A 71 -12.26 -39.85 11.12
C PHE A 71 -11.25 -38.81 10.67
N SER A 72 -11.13 -38.61 9.36
CA SER A 72 -10.20 -37.65 8.77
C SER A 72 -10.88 -36.76 7.75
N TYR A 73 -10.64 -35.46 7.85
CA TYR A 73 -11.16 -34.45 6.96
C TYR A 73 -10.11 -33.37 6.71
N ILE A 74 -10.08 -32.82 5.49
CA ILE A 74 -9.11 -31.78 5.13
C ILE A 74 -9.39 -30.52 5.99
N GLY A 75 -8.39 -30.06 6.72
CA GLY A 75 -8.53 -28.90 7.60
C GLY A 75 -8.97 -29.24 9.02
N TYR A 76 -9.09 -30.53 9.40
CA TYR A 76 -9.50 -30.99 10.73
C TYR A 76 -8.51 -31.95 11.35
N ILE A 77 -8.43 -31.95 12.68
CA ILE A 77 -7.63 -32.94 13.46
C ILE A 77 -8.30 -34.28 13.35
N SER A 78 -7.60 -35.28 12.84
CA SER A 78 -8.11 -36.66 12.76
C SER A 78 -8.36 -37.21 14.12
N GLN A 79 -9.50 -37.89 14.31
CA GLN A 79 -9.87 -38.56 15.56
C GLN A 79 -9.93 -40.08 15.38
N GLU A 80 -9.43 -40.82 16.37
CA GLU A 80 -9.50 -42.26 16.42
C GLU A 80 -10.45 -42.69 17.56
N ILE A 81 -11.48 -43.45 17.20
CA ILE A 81 -12.50 -43.88 18.17
C ILE A 81 -12.70 -45.39 18.08
N PRO A 82 -12.46 -46.13 19.19
CA PRO A 82 -12.74 -47.56 19.21
C PRO A 82 -14.26 -47.83 19.19
N VAL A 83 -14.67 -48.80 18.37
CA VAL A 83 -16.07 -49.16 18.17
C VAL A 83 -16.67 -49.80 19.41
N GLY A 84 -16.10 -50.86 19.91
CA GLY A 84 -16.64 -51.58 21.05
C GLY A 84 -18.06 -52.09 20.78
N GLU A 85 -18.97 -51.92 21.76
CA GLU A 85 -20.41 -52.24 21.68
C GLU A 85 -21.28 -51.08 21.09
N LYS A 86 -20.68 -49.98 20.62
CA LYS A 86 -21.40 -48.81 20.19
C LYS A 86 -21.95 -48.96 18.76
N ASN A 87 -23.26 -48.85 18.61
CA ASN A 87 -23.96 -48.82 17.31
C ASN A 87 -24.10 -47.39 16.73
N MET A 88 -23.91 -46.36 17.60
CA MET A 88 -23.94 -44.95 17.21
C MET A 88 -22.72 -44.25 17.78
N ILE A 89 -21.93 -43.60 16.89
CA ILE A 89 -20.76 -42.82 17.27
C ILE A 89 -20.86 -41.48 16.55
N ASN A 90 -21.29 -40.42 17.29
CA ASN A 90 -21.27 -39.04 16.82
C ASN A 90 -19.91 -38.42 17.09
N VAL A 91 -19.37 -37.66 16.14
CA VAL A 91 -18.04 -37.10 16.18
C VAL A 91 -18.10 -35.61 15.95
N SER A 92 -17.44 -34.85 16.80
CA SER A 92 -17.20 -33.42 16.58
C SER A 92 -15.73 -33.24 16.24
N LEU A 93 -15.42 -32.94 14.98
CA LEU A 93 -14.05 -32.68 14.53
C LEU A 93 -13.66 -31.23 14.85
N VAL A 94 -12.47 -31.07 15.38
CA VAL A 94 -11.88 -29.75 15.65
C VAL A 94 -11.08 -29.32 14.45
N GLU A 95 -11.27 -28.06 13.98
CA GLU A 95 -10.43 -27.51 12.93
C GLU A 95 -8.94 -27.63 13.28
N ASP A 96 -8.16 -28.16 12.35
CA ASP A 96 -6.70 -28.23 12.50
C ASP A 96 -6.10 -26.85 12.18
N SER A 97 -5.94 -26.06 13.23
CA SER A 97 -5.26 -24.76 13.15
C SER A 97 -3.74 -24.89 12.84
N LYS A 98 -3.29 -26.08 12.37
CA LYS A 98 -1.90 -26.28 12.00
C LYS A 98 -1.57 -25.48 10.73
N THR A 99 -0.83 -24.38 10.90
CA THR A 99 -0.21 -23.53 9.88
C THR A 99 0.63 -24.28 8.83
N LEU A 100 0.87 -25.58 9.01
CA LEU A 100 1.69 -26.43 8.12
C LEU A 100 0.96 -26.94 6.87
N SER A 101 -0.37 -26.90 6.84
CA SER A 101 -1.16 -27.24 5.65
C SER A 101 -1.63 -26.02 4.85
N GLU A 102 -1.20 -24.83 5.24
CA GLU A 102 -1.52 -23.59 4.54
C GLU A 102 -0.99 -23.62 3.12
N VAL A 103 -1.90 -23.47 2.15
CA VAL A 103 -1.58 -23.36 0.73
C VAL A 103 -1.42 -21.89 0.39
N VAL A 104 -0.31 -21.55 -0.23
CA VAL A 104 -0.06 -20.19 -0.76
C VAL A 104 -0.05 -20.24 -2.29
N VAL A 105 -0.55 -19.18 -2.90
CA VAL A 105 -0.45 -19.00 -4.34
C VAL A 105 0.95 -18.52 -4.67
N ILE A 106 1.65 -19.19 -5.58
CA ILE A 106 2.97 -18.77 -6.04
C ILE A 106 3.04 -18.84 -7.54
N GLY A 107 3.15 -17.69 -8.13
CA GLY A 107 3.19 -17.57 -9.55
C GLY A 107 1.92 -18.13 -10.20
N TYR A 108 2.10 -19.06 -11.09
CA TYR A 108 1.03 -19.67 -11.88
C TYR A 108 0.50 -20.98 -11.27
N GLY A 109 0.76 -21.20 -9.98
CA GLY A 109 0.32 -22.41 -9.26
C GLY A 109 0.14 -22.19 -7.77
N THR A 110 -0.31 -23.22 -7.07
CA THR A 110 -0.43 -23.24 -5.62
C THR A 110 0.56 -24.24 -5.04
N MET A 111 1.22 -23.89 -3.93
CA MET A 111 2.12 -24.77 -3.18
C MET A 111 1.78 -24.76 -1.71
N LYS A 112 2.09 -25.86 -1.03
CA LYS A 112 2.04 -25.86 0.43
C LYS A 112 3.10 -24.89 0.98
N LYS A 113 2.77 -24.16 2.01
CA LYS A 113 3.72 -23.26 2.69
C LYS A 113 4.96 -24.01 3.18
N SER A 114 4.78 -25.26 3.60
CA SER A 114 5.87 -26.15 3.98
C SER A 114 6.89 -26.40 2.87
N ASP A 115 6.49 -26.34 1.60
CA ASP A 115 7.33 -26.72 0.47
C ASP A 115 8.10 -25.52 -0.12
N LEU A 116 7.80 -24.30 0.38
CA LEU A 116 8.45 -23.09 -0.08
C LEU A 116 9.94 -23.03 0.26
N THR A 117 10.74 -22.60 -0.69
CA THR A 117 12.17 -22.32 -0.49
C THR A 117 12.45 -20.81 -0.37
N GLY A 118 11.49 -19.96 -0.72
CA GLY A 118 11.57 -18.50 -0.67
C GLY A 118 10.78 -17.87 0.49
N SER A 119 11.00 -16.57 0.70
CA SER A 119 10.27 -15.78 1.71
C SER A 119 8.94 -15.28 1.14
N VAL A 120 7.86 -15.94 1.53
CA VAL A 120 6.48 -15.56 1.19
C VAL A 120 5.71 -15.34 2.48
N VAL A 121 5.08 -14.19 2.60
CA VAL A 121 4.28 -13.85 3.79
C VAL A 121 2.84 -13.68 3.41
N LYS A 122 1.95 -14.43 4.06
CA LYS A 122 0.51 -14.21 3.99
C LYS A 122 0.12 -13.16 5.02
N ALA A 123 -0.56 -12.11 4.57
CA ALA A 123 -1.06 -11.08 5.45
C ALA A 123 -2.21 -11.61 6.31
N ASP A 124 -2.20 -11.28 7.59
CA ASP A 124 -3.33 -11.53 8.48
C ASP A 124 -4.40 -10.45 8.30
N LEU A 125 -5.39 -10.71 7.48
CA LEU A 125 -6.47 -9.77 7.19
C LEU A 125 -7.43 -9.59 8.39
N ASN A 126 -7.41 -10.48 9.38
CA ASN A 126 -8.30 -10.38 10.54
C ASN A 126 -7.89 -9.26 11.49
N THR A 127 -6.63 -8.85 11.50
CA THR A 127 -6.12 -7.80 12.40
C THR A 127 -6.85 -6.47 12.20
N MET A 128 -7.23 -6.13 10.97
CA MET A 128 -7.86 -4.84 10.61
C MET A 128 -9.16 -5.03 9.80
N LYS A 129 -9.85 -6.17 9.95
CA LYS A 129 -11.05 -6.46 9.15
C LYS A 129 -12.22 -5.53 9.47
N ASP A 130 -12.30 -5.06 10.72
CA ASP A 130 -13.37 -4.21 11.24
C ASP A 130 -13.08 -2.71 11.03
N SER A 131 -11.90 -2.38 10.49
CA SER A 131 -11.47 -1.04 10.15
C SER A 131 -12.10 -0.56 8.85
N PRO A 132 -12.37 0.74 8.68
CA PRO A 132 -13.02 1.31 7.50
C PRO A 132 -12.04 1.45 6.33
N ASN A 133 -11.37 0.37 5.96
CA ASN A 133 -10.38 0.37 4.90
C ASN A 133 -11.07 0.51 3.54
N THR A 134 -10.82 1.61 2.84
CA THR A 134 -11.28 1.84 1.45
C THR A 134 -10.39 1.13 0.42
N SER A 135 -9.11 0.89 0.78
CA SER A 135 -8.15 0.11 0.01
C SER A 135 -7.61 -1.07 0.82
N ILE A 136 -7.43 -2.21 0.17
CA ILE A 136 -6.91 -3.42 0.81
C ILE A 136 -5.46 -3.24 1.33
N ILE A 137 -4.68 -2.33 0.74
CA ILE A 137 -3.32 -2.02 1.21
C ILE A 137 -3.32 -1.45 2.63
N GLN A 138 -4.35 -0.70 3.01
CA GLN A 138 -4.46 -0.13 4.37
C GLN A 138 -4.42 -1.21 5.45
N SER A 139 -4.97 -2.41 5.17
CA SER A 139 -4.92 -3.55 6.09
C SER A 139 -3.51 -4.13 6.29
N LEU A 140 -2.55 -3.78 5.44
CA LEU A 140 -1.16 -4.23 5.53
C LEU A 140 -0.28 -3.31 6.38
N HIS A 141 -0.76 -2.11 6.72
CA HIS A 141 0.00 -1.09 7.43
C HIS A 141 0.51 -1.59 8.79
N GLY A 142 1.84 -1.72 8.94
CA GLY A 142 2.50 -2.29 10.13
C GLY A 142 2.22 -3.77 10.40
N ASN A 143 1.34 -4.40 9.62
CA ASN A 143 0.85 -5.77 9.82
C ASN A 143 1.81 -6.84 9.26
N VAL A 144 2.71 -6.47 8.37
CA VAL A 144 3.63 -7.39 7.68
C VAL A 144 5.07 -6.87 7.79
N ALA A 145 5.99 -7.72 8.28
CA ALA A 145 7.39 -7.36 8.41
C ALA A 145 8.03 -7.03 7.03
N GLY A 146 8.83 -5.97 6.97
CA GLY A 146 9.54 -5.53 5.76
C GLY A 146 8.68 -4.80 4.74
N ILE A 147 7.44 -4.44 5.10
CA ILE A 147 6.53 -3.64 4.28
C ILE A 147 6.25 -2.31 4.98
N GLN A 148 6.37 -1.23 4.22
CA GLN A 148 5.95 0.09 4.62
C GLN A 148 4.73 0.50 3.79
N VAL A 149 3.70 0.99 4.44
CA VAL A 149 2.46 1.49 3.83
C VAL A 149 2.21 2.89 4.32
N GLY A 150 1.90 3.82 3.42
CA GLY A 150 1.56 5.20 3.77
C GLY A 150 0.15 5.32 4.37
N GLN A 151 -0.09 6.41 5.07
CA GLN A 151 -1.44 6.78 5.51
C GLN A 151 -2.25 7.38 4.35
N VAL A 152 -3.56 7.19 4.39
CA VAL A 152 -4.52 7.83 3.49
C VAL A 152 -5.14 9.01 4.23
N ASN A 153 -5.04 10.19 3.66
CA ASN A 153 -5.42 11.44 4.32
C ASN A 153 -6.56 12.18 3.59
N THR A 154 -6.81 11.87 2.31
CA THR A 154 -7.87 12.45 1.49
C THR A 154 -8.82 11.35 1.00
N ALA A 155 -10.03 11.74 0.62
CA ALA A 155 -11.03 10.80 0.13
C ALA A 155 -10.57 10.16 -1.20
N GLY A 156 -10.69 8.83 -1.31
CA GLY A 156 -10.30 8.07 -2.51
C GLY A 156 -8.81 7.97 -2.81
N GLU A 157 -7.95 8.51 -1.95
CA GLU A 157 -6.49 8.37 -2.09
C GLU A 157 -6.05 6.92 -1.90
N GLU A 158 -5.08 6.49 -2.69
CA GLU A 158 -4.44 5.18 -2.53
C GLU A 158 -3.16 5.30 -1.70
N PRO A 159 -2.99 4.46 -0.67
CA PRO A 159 -1.75 4.47 0.09
C PRO A 159 -0.59 3.98 -0.78
N THR A 160 0.55 4.65 -0.66
CA THR A 160 1.81 4.16 -1.23
C THR A 160 2.29 2.94 -0.47
N MET A 161 2.99 2.02 -1.15
CA MET A 161 3.53 0.81 -0.53
C MET A 161 4.95 0.52 -1.02
N GLN A 162 5.80 0.08 -0.10
CA GLN A 162 7.19 -0.27 -0.37
C GLN A 162 7.59 -1.55 0.35
N VAL A 163 8.36 -2.41 -0.32
CA VAL A 163 8.88 -3.67 0.23
C VAL A 163 10.40 -3.62 0.29
N ARG A 164 11.00 -3.88 1.47
CA ARG A 164 12.46 -3.95 1.68
C ARG A 164 13.23 -2.70 1.21
N GLY A 165 12.60 -1.52 1.33
CA GLY A 165 13.21 -0.24 0.97
C GLY A 165 13.18 0.07 -0.53
N GLN A 166 13.71 1.25 -0.88
CA GLN A 166 13.75 1.72 -2.26
C GLN A 166 14.88 1.01 -3.04
N THR A 167 14.56 0.44 -4.20
CA THR A 167 15.49 -0.34 -5.03
C THR A 167 16.06 0.43 -6.22
N THR A 168 15.49 1.59 -6.54
CA THR A 168 15.84 2.40 -7.72
C THR A 168 15.83 3.89 -7.38
N ILE A 169 16.55 4.70 -8.15
CA ILE A 169 16.55 6.18 -8.00
C ILE A 169 15.43 6.78 -8.85
N ASN A 170 15.43 6.54 -10.17
CA ASN A 170 14.46 7.07 -11.13
C ASN A 170 13.73 5.97 -11.93
N GLY A 171 13.90 4.68 -11.60
CA GLY A 171 13.15 3.58 -12.18
C GLY A 171 11.72 3.50 -11.64
N ASN A 172 10.94 2.54 -12.13
CA ASN A 172 9.60 2.28 -11.60
C ASN A 172 9.71 1.77 -10.15
N LYS A 173 8.93 2.38 -9.24
CA LYS A 173 8.86 2.06 -7.81
C LYS A 173 7.62 1.25 -7.43
N ASP A 174 6.69 1.05 -8.36
CA ASP A 174 5.42 0.37 -8.10
C ASP A 174 5.63 -1.13 -7.83
N LEU A 175 4.81 -1.67 -6.93
CA LEU A 175 4.72 -3.11 -6.75
C LEU A 175 3.94 -3.74 -7.89
N LEU A 176 4.30 -4.98 -8.22
CA LEU A 176 3.51 -5.78 -9.14
C LEU A 176 2.29 -6.35 -8.42
N ILE A 177 1.10 -6.07 -8.93
CA ILE A 177 -0.15 -6.64 -8.42
C ILE A 177 -0.54 -7.84 -9.30
N VAL A 178 -0.86 -8.95 -8.65
CA VAL A 178 -1.40 -10.16 -9.28
C VAL A 178 -2.76 -10.44 -8.67
N LEU A 179 -3.81 -10.40 -9.47
CA LEU A 179 -5.18 -10.64 -9.05
C LEU A 179 -5.67 -11.98 -9.60
N ASP A 180 -6.04 -12.91 -8.71
CA ASP A 180 -6.50 -14.27 -9.07
C ASP A 180 -5.56 -15.02 -10.03
N GLY A 181 -4.23 -14.80 -9.86
CA GLY A 181 -3.18 -15.44 -10.65
C GLY A 181 -2.84 -14.75 -11.98
N VAL A 182 -3.39 -13.59 -12.28
CA VAL A 182 -3.15 -12.80 -13.50
C VAL A 182 -2.58 -11.43 -13.15
N ILE A 183 -1.59 -10.94 -13.90
CA ILE A 183 -1.02 -9.60 -13.70
C ILE A 183 -2.12 -8.55 -13.90
N TYR A 184 -2.31 -7.72 -12.87
CA TYR A 184 -3.29 -6.65 -12.84
C TYR A 184 -2.61 -5.28 -12.98
N ASN A 185 -3.02 -4.48 -13.96
CA ASN A 185 -2.45 -3.16 -14.25
C ASN A 185 -3.41 -1.99 -13.92
N GLY A 186 -4.50 -2.24 -13.19
CA GLY A 186 -5.39 -1.22 -12.64
C GLY A 186 -4.90 -0.73 -11.28
N ARG A 187 -5.68 0.17 -10.67
CA ARG A 187 -5.42 0.65 -9.31
C ARG A 187 -5.94 -0.36 -8.29
N ILE A 188 -5.25 -0.48 -7.17
CA ILE A 188 -5.66 -1.43 -6.13
C ILE A 188 -6.95 -0.98 -5.43
N GLY A 189 -7.21 0.32 -5.37
CA GLY A 189 -8.45 0.91 -4.87
C GLY A 189 -9.72 0.52 -5.67
N ASP A 190 -9.56 -0.02 -6.90
CA ASP A 190 -10.68 -0.54 -7.68
C ASP A 190 -11.23 -1.86 -7.10
N ILE A 191 -10.40 -2.57 -6.32
CA ILE A 191 -10.74 -3.87 -5.74
C ILE A 191 -11.43 -3.65 -4.40
N ASN A 192 -12.65 -4.19 -4.24
CA ASN A 192 -13.34 -4.14 -2.96
C ASN A 192 -12.61 -5.01 -1.92
N PRO A 193 -12.14 -4.45 -0.77
CA PRO A 193 -11.50 -5.22 0.29
C PRO A 193 -12.32 -6.40 0.79
N SER A 194 -13.66 -6.27 0.83
CA SER A 194 -14.56 -7.33 1.30
C SER A 194 -14.61 -8.56 0.39
N ASP A 195 -14.17 -8.44 -0.88
CA ASP A 195 -14.11 -9.56 -1.82
C ASP A 195 -12.82 -10.36 -1.71
N VAL A 196 -11.83 -9.89 -0.95
CA VAL A 196 -10.51 -10.52 -0.85
C VAL A 196 -10.50 -11.61 0.20
N THR A 197 -9.93 -12.77 -0.17
CA THR A 197 -9.76 -13.94 0.73
C THR A 197 -8.36 -13.99 1.32
N SER A 198 -7.33 -13.71 0.52
CA SER A 198 -5.94 -13.70 0.98
C SER A 198 -5.10 -12.68 0.21
N ILE A 199 -4.07 -12.21 0.89
CA ILE A 199 -2.99 -11.44 0.31
C ILE A 199 -1.69 -12.16 0.66
N ASP A 200 -0.97 -12.57 -0.37
CA ASP A 200 0.34 -13.19 -0.25
C ASP A 200 1.39 -12.25 -0.85
N ILE A 201 2.47 -11.98 -0.12
CA ILE A 201 3.49 -11.04 -0.53
C ILE A 201 4.80 -11.78 -0.79
N LEU A 202 5.27 -11.70 -2.06
CA LEU A 202 6.53 -12.28 -2.47
C LEU A 202 7.64 -11.24 -2.28
N LYS A 203 8.56 -11.50 -1.33
CA LYS A 203 9.58 -10.54 -0.95
C LYS A 203 10.97 -10.88 -1.47
N ASP A 204 11.32 -12.16 -1.55
CA ASP A 204 12.65 -12.60 -2.01
C ASP A 204 12.71 -12.86 -3.51
N ALA A 205 13.92 -12.83 -4.08
CA ALA A 205 14.12 -12.96 -5.51
C ALA A 205 13.67 -14.32 -6.08
N SER A 206 13.75 -15.41 -5.31
CA SER A 206 13.36 -16.74 -5.81
C SER A 206 11.84 -16.86 -5.99
N SER A 207 11.06 -16.29 -5.08
CA SER A 207 9.59 -16.22 -5.19
C SER A 207 9.16 -15.20 -6.24
N LYS A 208 9.83 -14.03 -6.33
CA LYS A 208 9.56 -12.96 -7.30
C LYS A 208 9.93 -13.33 -8.74
N ALA A 209 10.94 -14.18 -8.96
CA ALA A 209 11.47 -14.52 -10.29
C ALA A 209 10.42 -15.12 -11.23
N VAL A 210 9.38 -15.72 -10.70
CA VAL A 210 8.24 -16.23 -11.50
C VAL A 210 7.58 -15.09 -12.28
N TYR A 211 7.60 -13.86 -11.76
CA TYR A 211 7.06 -12.65 -12.38
C TYR A 211 8.13 -11.77 -13.05
N GLY A 212 9.40 -12.09 -12.87
CA GLY A 212 10.56 -11.54 -13.60
C GLY A 212 10.74 -10.05 -13.48
N ALA A 213 10.76 -9.41 -14.63
CA ALA A 213 11.19 -8.01 -14.78
C ALA A 213 10.29 -6.94 -14.17
N LYS A 214 9.08 -7.25 -13.74
CA LYS A 214 8.19 -6.30 -13.04
C LYS A 214 8.20 -6.49 -11.52
N ALA A 215 8.94 -7.47 -11.02
CA ALA A 215 8.87 -7.92 -9.65
C ALA A 215 9.99 -7.35 -8.74
N ALA A 216 10.86 -6.47 -9.24
CA ALA A 216 12.00 -5.95 -8.47
C ALA A 216 11.54 -5.34 -7.13
N ASN A 217 10.47 -4.57 -7.13
CA ASN A 217 9.95 -3.87 -5.94
C ASN A 217 9.06 -4.74 -5.04
N GLY A 218 8.84 -6.03 -5.38
CA GLY A 218 7.95 -6.94 -4.68
C GLY A 218 6.70 -7.28 -5.50
N VAL A 219 6.02 -8.36 -5.10
CA VAL A 219 4.76 -8.82 -5.73
C VAL A 219 3.68 -8.95 -4.67
N LEU A 220 2.54 -8.34 -4.92
CA LEU A 220 1.34 -8.45 -4.12
C LEU A 220 0.35 -9.38 -4.84
N MET A 221 0.15 -10.56 -4.29
CA MET A 221 -0.80 -11.52 -4.83
C MET A 221 -2.11 -11.45 -4.05
N ILE A 222 -3.18 -11.09 -4.74
CA ILE A 222 -4.52 -10.95 -4.19
C ILE A 222 -5.37 -12.08 -4.73
N SER A 223 -5.94 -12.88 -3.82
CA SER A 223 -6.93 -13.89 -4.15
C SER A 223 -8.31 -13.44 -3.69
N THR A 224 -9.30 -13.55 -4.55
CA THR A 224 -10.67 -13.15 -4.24
C THR A 224 -11.56 -14.34 -3.89
N LYS A 225 -12.71 -14.06 -3.30
CA LYS A 225 -13.70 -15.07 -2.94
C LYS A 225 -14.21 -15.81 -4.18
N SER A 226 -14.41 -17.11 -4.07
CA SER A 226 -14.97 -17.97 -5.11
C SER A 226 -16.22 -18.69 -4.61
N GLY A 227 -17.03 -19.23 -5.52
CA GLY A 227 -18.22 -20.01 -5.17
C GLY A 227 -17.91 -21.31 -4.44
N ARG A 228 -18.78 -21.71 -3.55
CA ARG A 228 -18.70 -22.98 -2.80
C ARG A 228 -19.37 -24.09 -3.59
N ARG A 229 -18.59 -25.05 -4.04
CA ARG A 229 -19.09 -26.19 -4.80
C ARG A 229 -19.89 -27.13 -3.91
N GLY A 230 -21.04 -27.62 -4.41
CA GLY A 230 -21.90 -28.53 -3.66
C GLY A 230 -22.59 -27.91 -2.42
N ALA A 231 -22.56 -26.60 -2.27
CA ALA A 231 -23.17 -25.88 -1.17
C ALA A 231 -24.42 -25.08 -1.58
N ALA A 232 -25.41 -25.05 -0.70
CA ALA A 232 -26.58 -24.18 -0.88
C ALA A 232 -26.17 -22.70 -1.01
N PRO A 233 -26.96 -21.88 -1.71
CA PRO A 233 -26.74 -20.46 -1.77
C PRO A 233 -26.70 -19.84 -0.38
N ARG A 234 -25.71 -18.98 -0.12
CA ARG A 234 -25.57 -18.20 1.10
C ARG A 234 -25.54 -16.73 0.75
N ILE A 235 -26.32 -15.95 1.44
CA ILE A 235 -26.38 -14.49 1.28
C ILE A 235 -25.69 -13.88 2.51
N SER A 236 -24.76 -12.97 2.28
CA SER A 236 -24.09 -12.23 3.36
C SER A 236 -24.21 -10.73 3.10
N TYR A 237 -24.51 -9.98 4.12
CA TYR A 237 -24.59 -8.51 4.12
C TYR A 237 -23.65 -7.97 5.20
N SER A 238 -22.83 -6.98 4.82
CA SER A 238 -21.95 -6.26 5.74
C SER A 238 -22.16 -4.76 5.57
N SER A 239 -22.24 -4.04 6.69
CA SER A 239 -22.35 -2.59 6.71
C SER A 239 -21.41 -2.02 7.76
N ASN A 240 -20.65 -0.97 7.38
CA ASN A 240 -19.72 -0.27 8.25
C ASN A 240 -19.96 1.25 8.13
N TRP A 241 -20.10 1.92 9.28
CA TRP A 241 -20.25 3.36 9.43
C TRP A 241 -19.12 3.92 10.25
N SER A 242 -18.38 4.86 9.68
CA SER A 242 -17.19 5.40 10.31
C SER A 242 -17.18 6.92 10.30
N PHE A 243 -16.62 7.52 11.34
CA PHE A 243 -16.48 8.96 11.52
C PHE A 243 -15.03 9.28 11.86
N SER A 244 -14.49 10.31 11.20
CA SER A 244 -13.07 10.65 11.27
C SER A 244 -12.85 12.11 11.66
N ASN A 245 -11.87 12.34 12.53
CA ASN A 245 -11.37 13.65 12.89
C ASN A 245 -9.85 13.65 12.90
N PRO A 246 -9.17 14.80 12.71
CA PRO A 246 -7.72 14.87 12.77
C PRO A 246 -7.17 14.40 14.13
N THR A 247 -6.03 13.71 14.13
CA THR A 247 -5.33 13.33 15.36
C THR A 247 -4.77 14.54 16.12
N LYS A 248 -4.34 15.58 15.38
CA LYS A 248 -3.94 16.89 15.89
C LYS A 248 -4.79 17.96 15.21
N ASN A 249 -5.08 19.03 15.90
CA ASN A 249 -5.88 20.15 15.37
C ASN A 249 -5.02 21.42 15.34
N PHE A 250 -4.16 21.53 14.34
CA PHE A 250 -3.49 22.80 14.06
C PHE A 250 -4.47 23.73 13.35
N ARG A 251 -4.47 24.98 13.74
CA ARG A 251 -5.31 26.03 13.15
C ARG A 251 -4.46 27.24 12.73
N PRO A 252 -4.93 28.06 11.81
CA PRO A 252 -4.35 29.38 11.59
C PRO A 252 -4.37 30.20 12.88
N LEU A 253 -3.48 31.18 12.98
CA LEU A 253 -3.52 32.15 14.05
C LEU A 253 -4.88 32.87 14.03
N ASN A 254 -5.47 33.06 15.20
CA ASN A 254 -6.65 33.92 15.36
C ASN A 254 -6.28 35.40 15.23
N ARG A 255 -7.26 36.29 15.35
CA ARG A 255 -7.05 37.75 15.19
C ARG A 255 -5.98 38.30 16.13
N GLU A 256 -6.06 38.01 17.41
CA GLU A 256 -5.11 38.49 18.41
C GLU A 256 -3.69 37.95 18.15
N GLU A 257 -3.57 36.68 17.93
CA GLU A 257 -2.30 36.00 17.62
C GLU A 257 -1.67 36.54 16.33
N TRP A 258 -2.50 36.79 15.29
CA TRP A 258 -2.04 37.33 14.03
C TRP A 258 -1.57 38.78 14.15
N LEU A 259 -2.34 39.63 14.84
CA LEU A 259 -1.94 41.03 15.12
C LEU A 259 -0.66 41.12 15.96
N ARG A 260 -0.50 40.18 16.90
CA ARG A 260 0.76 40.05 17.66
C ARG A 260 1.91 39.66 16.74
N LYS A 261 1.70 38.71 15.85
CA LYS A 261 2.70 38.31 14.83
C LYS A 261 3.12 39.51 13.98
N VAL A 262 2.20 40.34 13.51
CA VAL A 262 2.53 41.54 12.73
C VAL A 262 3.41 42.50 13.54
N ARG A 263 3.08 42.73 14.82
CA ARG A 263 3.94 43.54 15.70
C ARG A 263 5.32 42.92 15.91
N ASP A 264 5.39 41.59 16.08
CA ASP A 264 6.66 40.88 16.25
C ASP A 264 7.55 41.00 15.02
N VAL A 265 6.96 41.02 13.79
CA VAL A 265 7.70 41.26 12.55
C VAL A 265 8.34 42.64 12.52
N GLU A 266 7.64 43.68 13.00
CA GLU A 266 8.14 45.06 13.11
C GLU A 266 8.69 45.39 14.49
N TYR A 267 9.23 44.41 15.24
CA TYR A 267 9.54 44.53 16.66
C TYR A 267 10.40 45.75 17.01
N GLU A 268 11.32 46.16 16.14
CA GLU A 268 12.20 47.32 16.37
C GLU A 268 11.41 48.65 16.41
N LYS A 269 10.24 48.74 15.77
CA LYS A 269 9.36 49.89 15.79
C LYS A 269 8.19 49.72 16.77
N ALA A 270 7.60 48.51 16.78
CA ALA A 270 6.37 48.18 17.47
C ALA A 270 6.54 48.02 18.99
N TYR A 271 7.77 47.83 19.46
CA TYR A 271 8.10 47.69 20.88
C TYR A 271 9.19 48.70 21.30
N THR A 272 9.22 49.03 22.59
CA THR A 272 10.23 49.93 23.13
C THR A 272 11.57 49.24 23.36
N GLN A 273 12.65 49.85 22.90
CA GLN A 273 14.02 49.35 23.11
C GLN A 273 14.36 49.28 24.61
N SER A 274 13.89 50.25 25.44
CA SER A 274 14.13 50.30 26.88
C SER A 274 13.59 49.09 27.66
N SER A 275 12.58 48.41 27.12
CA SER A 275 12.04 47.17 27.67
C SER A 275 12.70 45.88 27.10
N GLY A 276 13.72 46.02 26.26
CA GLY A 276 14.25 44.90 25.48
C GLY A 276 13.27 44.39 24.39
N TYR A 277 12.46 45.27 23.86
CA TYR A 277 11.42 44.99 22.86
C TYR A 277 10.29 44.06 23.35
N THR A 278 9.91 44.17 24.64
CA THR A 278 8.83 43.39 25.24
C THR A 278 7.55 44.19 25.47
N GLU A 279 7.62 45.54 25.63
CA GLU A 279 6.49 46.43 25.82
C GLU A 279 6.16 47.17 24.54
N ILE A 280 4.85 47.27 24.23
CA ILE A 280 4.36 47.94 23.03
C ILE A 280 4.76 49.43 23.09
N ASN A 281 5.31 49.92 21.99
CA ASN A 281 5.58 51.36 21.84
C ASN A 281 4.23 52.11 21.69
N PRO A 282 3.87 53.03 22.59
CA PRO A 282 2.59 53.77 22.53
C PRO A 282 2.40 54.60 21.25
N ALA A 283 3.49 54.94 20.57
CA ALA A 283 3.48 55.74 19.34
C ALA A 283 3.37 54.88 18.07
N TRP A 284 3.38 53.55 18.20
CA TRP A 284 3.27 52.65 17.06
C TRP A 284 1.82 52.30 16.81
N GLU A 285 1.43 52.39 15.52
CA GLU A 285 0.12 52.00 15.01
C GLU A 285 0.28 51.14 13.80
N PHE A 286 -0.70 50.26 13.51
CA PHE A 286 -0.77 49.51 12.24
C PHE A 286 -0.87 50.52 11.09
N SER A 287 -0.05 50.36 10.06
CA SER A 287 0.03 51.30 8.96
C SER A 287 0.05 50.56 7.62
N SER A 288 -0.11 51.30 6.53
CA SER A 288 -0.02 50.80 5.16
C SER A 288 1.38 50.26 4.78
N SER A 289 2.39 50.43 5.63
CA SER A 289 3.70 49.82 5.52
C SER A 289 3.73 48.39 6.07
N SER A 290 2.82 48.11 7.04
CA SER A 290 2.71 46.79 7.67
C SER A 290 1.59 45.95 7.11
N LEU A 291 0.47 46.59 6.74
CA LEU A 291 -0.74 45.91 6.29
C LEU A 291 -1.22 46.46 4.94
N ASN A 292 -1.79 45.61 4.11
CA ASN A 292 -2.48 46.07 2.90
C ASN A 292 -3.87 46.65 3.25
N ILE A 293 -4.52 47.29 2.30
CA ILE A 293 -5.79 47.98 2.51
C ILE A 293 -6.91 47.04 3.00
N SER A 294 -6.98 45.79 2.51
CA SER A 294 -8.00 44.82 2.93
C SER A 294 -7.80 44.42 4.39
N GLN A 295 -6.55 44.26 4.81
CA GLN A 295 -6.20 43.91 6.19
C GLN A 295 -6.42 45.09 7.14
N MET A 296 -6.08 46.32 6.73
CA MET A 296 -6.33 47.54 7.49
C MET A 296 -7.84 47.68 7.78
N ASN A 297 -8.66 47.63 6.72
CA ASN A 297 -10.12 47.67 6.87
C ASN A 297 -10.63 46.61 7.85
N GLY A 298 -10.16 45.35 7.70
CA GLY A 298 -10.56 44.26 8.62
C GLY A 298 -10.09 44.44 10.05
N VAL A 299 -8.94 45.09 10.27
CA VAL A 299 -8.50 45.46 11.63
C VAL A 299 -9.39 46.56 12.23
N ASP A 300 -9.72 47.60 11.44
CA ASP A 300 -10.55 48.73 11.88
C ASP A 300 -11.99 48.27 12.15
N ASP A 301 -12.55 47.41 11.32
CA ASP A 301 -13.89 46.82 11.44
C ASP A 301 -13.98 45.72 12.50
N GLY A 302 -12.86 45.33 13.14
CA GLY A 302 -12.81 44.29 14.16
C GLY A 302 -13.09 42.87 13.65
N ILE A 303 -12.84 42.57 12.37
CA ILE A 303 -13.10 41.29 11.75
C ILE A 303 -12.26 40.16 12.40
N GLU A 304 -12.93 39.05 12.70
CA GLU A 304 -12.31 37.76 13.05
C GLU A 304 -12.99 36.63 12.30
N TYR A 305 -12.35 36.09 11.29
CA TYR A 305 -12.87 35.00 10.48
C TYR A 305 -12.09 33.69 10.66
N ASP A 306 -12.76 32.60 11.03
CA ASP A 306 -12.14 31.29 11.20
C ASP A 306 -12.15 30.50 9.87
N TRP A 307 -11.10 30.70 9.07
CA TRP A 307 -10.91 30.02 7.80
C TRP A 307 -10.88 28.50 7.94
N TRP A 308 -10.21 27.97 8.98
CA TRP A 308 -10.09 26.55 9.24
C TRP A 308 -11.42 25.93 9.69
N GLY A 309 -12.08 26.56 10.66
CA GLY A 309 -13.39 26.11 11.15
C GLY A 309 -14.44 26.03 10.07
N ASN A 310 -14.41 26.99 9.11
CA ASN A 310 -15.35 27.02 7.98
C ASN A 310 -14.98 26.01 6.88
N ALA A 311 -13.72 25.64 6.72
CA ALA A 311 -13.26 24.65 5.75
C ALA A 311 -13.45 23.21 6.22
N LYS A 312 -13.29 22.93 7.51
CA LYS A 312 -13.30 21.57 8.04
C LYS A 312 -14.70 20.99 8.22
N GLN A 313 -14.79 19.68 8.21
CA GLN A 313 -15.96 18.87 8.58
C GLN A 313 -15.52 17.60 9.29
N THR A 314 -16.45 16.87 9.89
CA THR A 314 -16.22 15.49 10.31
C THR A 314 -16.22 14.60 9.06
N GLY A 315 -15.09 13.93 8.82
CA GLY A 315 -15.00 12.95 7.74
C GLY A 315 -15.84 11.71 8.05
N HIS A 316 -16.25 10.99 7.01
CA HIS A 316 -16.98 9.72 7.16
C HIS A 316 -16.61 8.71 6.08
N VAL A 317 -16.82 7.43 6.38
CA VAL A 317 -16.79 6.32 5.42
C VAL A 317 -18.00 5.43 5.69
N TYR A 318 -18.88 5.29 4.71
CA TYR A 318 -20.02 4.38 4.74
C TYR A 318 -19.83 3.31 3.68
N THR A 319 -19.72 2.05 4.09
CA THR A 319 -19.56 0.93 3.18
C THR A 319 -20.66 -0.09 3.41
N ASN A 320 -21.32 -0.50 2.32
CA ASN A 320 -22.35 -1.54 2.32
C ASN A 320 -21.96 -2.59 1.27
N THR A 321 -21.95 -3.86 1.63
CA THR A 321 -21.59 -4.96 0.74
C THR A 321 -22.58 -6.10 0.88
N ILE A 322 -23.07 -6.60 -0.24
CA ILE A 322 -23.90 -7.80 -0.32
C ILE A 322 -23.17 -8.85 -1.17
N ASN A 323 -23.12 -10.08 -0.69
CA ASN A 323 -22.50 -11.19 -1.38
C ASN A 323 -23.47 -12.37 -1.46
N VAL A 324 -23.40 -13.10 -2.58
CA VAL A 324 -24.13 -14.37 -2.76
C VAL A 324 -23.12 -15.39 -3.25
N ASP A 325 -22.96 -16.50 -2.53
CA ASP A 325 -22.08 -17.59 -2.93
C ASP A 325 -22.74 -18.96 -2.80
N GLY A 326 -22.46 -19.84 -3.71
CA GLY A 326 -23.03 -21.19 -3.72
C GLY A 326 -22.62 -21.99 -4.94
N GLY A 327 -23.26 -23.13 -5.13
CA GLY A 327 -23.05 -23.96 -6.31
C GLY A 327 -23.46 -25.41 -6.16
N ASN A 328 -23.44 -26.12 -7.25
CA ASN A 328 -23.59 -27.58 -7.30
C ASN A 328 -22.26 -28.24 -7.68
N GLU A 329 -22.28 -29.53 -8.00
CA GLU A 329 -21.06 -30.28 -8.40
C GLU A 329 -20.43 -29.76 -9.69
N GLN A 330 -21.21 -29.15 -10.59
CA GLN A 330 -20.76 -28.70 -11.91
C GLN A 330 -20.43 -27.20 -11.93
N VAL A 331 -21.24 -26.37 -11.25
CA VAL A 331 -21.12 -24.91 -11.28
C VAL A 331 -20.99 -24.37 -9.87
N SER A 332 -20.00 -23.48 -9.64
CA SER A 332 -19.92 -22.69 -8.43
C SER A 332 -19.81 -21.22 -8.81
N TYR A 333 -20.43 -20.35 -8.00
CA TYR A 333 -20.51 -18.92 -8.25
C TYR A 333 -20.34 -18.09 -6.99
N PHE A 334 -19.75 -16.92 -7.16
CA PHE A 334 -19.68 -15.84 -6.18
C PHE A 334 -20.09 -14.55 -6.87
N LEU A 335 -21.06 -13.85 -6.30
CA LEU A 335 -21.55 -12.56 -6.76
C LEU A 335 -21.41 -11.56 -5.61
N SER A 336 -20.92 -10.36 -5.89
CA SER A 336 -20.76 -9.30 -4.90
C SER A 336 -21.20 -7.96 -5.49
N GLY A 337 -21.88 -7.15 -4.66
CA GLY A 337 -22.17 -5.74 -4.91
C GLY A 337 -21.75 -4.91 -3.70
N SER A 338 -21.01 -3.83 -3.91
CA SER A 338 -20.56 -2.95 -2.83
C SER A 338 -20.71 -1.49 -3.22
N PHE A 339 -21.13 -0.68 -2.25
CA PHE A 339 -21.19 0.78 -2.32
C PHE A 339 -20.38 1.37 -1.18
N THR A 340 -19.49 2.32 -1.48
CA THR A 340 -18.70 3.10 -0.52
C THR A 340 -18.93 4.58 -0.78
N ASP A 341 -19.23 5.35 0.26
CA ASP A 341 -19.30 6.81 0.25
C ASP A 341 -18.34 7.33 1.32
N GLN A 342 -17.38 8.14 0.90
CA GLN A 342 -16.34 8.71 1.76
C GLN A 342 -16.29 10.22 1.61
N ALA A 343 -16.21 10.91 2.72
CA ALA A 343 -15.84 12.32 2.78
C ALA A 343 -14.63 12.51 3.69
N GLY A 344 -13.70 13.33 3.23
CA GLY A 344 -12.54 13.76 4.01
C GLY A 344 -12.90 14.83 5.03
N ILE A 345 -11.90 15.34 5.74
CA ILE A 345 -12.09 16.37 6.78
C ILE A 345 -12.22 17.79 6.22
N ILE A 346 -11.90 18.02 4.97
CA ILE A 346 -12.14 19.28 4.29
C ILE A 346 -13.46 19.17 3.54
N LYS A 347 -14.29 20.20 3.62
CA LYS A 347 -15.56 20.24 2.86
C LYS A 347 -15.27 20.06 1.38
N ASN A 348 -16.11 19.28 0.70
CA ASN A 348 -16.03 18.92 -0.71
C ASN A 348 -14.94 17.89 -1.09
N ASP A 349 -14.11 17.45 -0.15
CA ASP A 349 -13.26 16.26 -0.34
C ASP A 349 -14.13 15.00 -0.27
N LYS A 350 -14.46 14.40 -1.43
CA LYS A 350 -15.46 13.35 -1.59
C LYS A 350 -14.96 12.22 -2.49
N TYR A 351 -15.46 11.03 -2.20
CA TYR A 351 -15.21 9.85 -3.03
C TYR A 351 -16.37 8.87 -2.93
N LYS A 352 -16.84 8.39 -4.08
CA LYS A 352 -17.82 7.31 -4.14
C LYS A 352 -17.33 6.16 -4.99
N ARG A 353 -17.56 4.95 -4.53
CA ARG A 353 -17.23 3.73 -5.28
C ARG A 353 -18.41 2.77 -5.27
N THR A 354 -18.80 2.32 -6.47
CA THR A 354 -19.73 1.20 -6.64
C THR A 354 -18.99 0.08 -7.37
N THR A 355 -18.99 -1.12 -6.81
CA THR A 355 -18.34 -2.28 -7.44
C THR A 355 -19.29 -3.45 -7.55
N PHE A 356 -19.15 -4.19 -8.64
CA PHE A 356 -19.81 -5.47 -8.85
C PHE A 356 -18.76 -6.51 -9.22
N ARG A 357 -18.85 -7.71 -8.62
CA ARG A 357 -17.96 -8.83 -8.92
C ARG A 357 -18.78 -10.08 -9.23
N THR A 358 -18.27 -10.84 -10.19
CA THR A 358 -18.83 -12.15 -10.57
C THR A 358 -17.67 -13.11 -10.82
N ASN A 359 -17.58 -14.15 -10.02
CA ASN A 359 -16.64 -15.26 -10.21
C ASN A 359 -17.46 -16.54 -10.43
N VAL A 360 -17.29 -17.18 -11.57
CA VAL A 360 -18.01 -18.39 -11.94
C VAL A 360 -17.04 -19.45 -12.42
N ASP A 361 -17.16 -20.64 -11.87
CA ASP A 361 -16.42 -21.85 -12.26
C ASP A 361 -17.37 -22.90 -12.77
N VAL A 362 -17.11 -23.46 -13.95
CA VAL A 362 -17.90 -24.53 -14.56
C VAL A 362 -17.01 -25.72 -14.86
N ARG A 363 -17.35 -26.89 -14.32
CA ARG A 363 -16.74 -28.17 -14.68
C ARG A 363 -17.55 -28.79 -15.82
N ILE A 364 -17.09 -28.61 -17.05
CA ILE A 364 -17.74 -29.16 -18.25
C ILE A 364 -17.58 -30.69 -18.29
N ALA A 365 -16.40 -31.16 -17.93
CA ALA A 365 -16.06 -32.59 -17.85
C ALA A 365 -15.03 -32.78 -16.70
N PRO A 366 -14.78 -34.03 -16.24
CA PRO A 366 -13.76 -34.29 -15.21
C PRO A 366 -12.36 -33.76 -15.58
N TRP A 367 -12.08 -33.65 -16.87
CA TRP A 367 -10.80 -33.17 -17.40
C TRP A 367 -10.84 -31.71 -17.89
N LEU A 368 -12.02 -31.07 -17.97
CA LEU A 368 -12.18 -29.69 -18.49
C LEU A 368 -12.94 -28.81 -17.53
N LYS A 369 -12.27 -27.77 -17.04
CA LYS A 369 -12.85 -26.67 -16.25
C LYS A 369 -12.69 -25.37 -17.04
N VAL A 370 -13.74 -24.55 -17.06
CA VAL A 370 -13.70 -23.16 -17.53
C VAL A 370 -14.22 -22.25 -16.44
N GLY A 371 -13.79 -21.01 -16.46
CA GLY A 371 -14.27 -20.04 -15.48
C GLY A 371 -14.04 -18.61 -15.92
N THR A 372 -14.68 -17.70 -15.17
CA THR A 372 -14.50 -16.25 -15.34
C THR A 372 -14.43 -15.56 -14.00
N ASN A 373 -13.54 -14.56 -13.90
CA ASN A 373 -13.45 -13.61 -12.80
C ASN A 373 -13.61 -12.22 -13.40
N THR A 374 -14.73 -11.58 -13.12
CA THR A 374 -15.07 -10.26 -13.67
C THR A 374 -15.41 -9.32 -12.53
N PHE A 375 -14.88 -8.10 -12.58
CA PHE A 375 -15.37 -7.02 -11.76
C PHE A 375 -15.53 -5.72 -12.56
N ILE A 376 -16.49 -4.90 -12.12
CA ILE A 376 -16.78 -3.58 -12.65
C ILE A 376 -16.70 -2.60 -11.50
N SER A 377 -16.02 -1.49 -11.69
CA SER A 377 -15.96 -0.40 -10.70
C SER A 377 -16.33 0.94 -11.33
N PHE A 378 -17.19 1.67 -10.63
CA PHE A 378 -17.58 3.04 -10.91
C PHE A 378 -17.06 3.90 -9.78
N LEU A 379 -16.16 4.82 -10.09
CA LEU A 379 -15.49 5.69 -9.15
C LEU A 379 -15.87 7.13 -9.46
N ASP A 380 -16.21 7.88 -8.44
CA ASP A 380 -16.58 9.30 -8.52
C ASP A 380 -15.74 10.07 -7.49
N TYR A 381 -14.84 10.92 -7.99
CA TYR A 381 -13.97 11.79 -7.22
C TYR A 381 -14.44 13.25 -7.29
N SER A 382 -15.63 13.50 -7.89
CA SER A 382 -16.13 14.85 -8.12
C SER A 382 -16.25 15.65 -6.83
N GLY A 383 -15.72 16.85 -6.85
CA GLY A 383 -15.73 17.80 -5.75
C GLY A 383 -14.35 18.42 -5.54
N GLU A 384 -14.17 19.64 -6.02
CA GLU A 384 -12.95 20.39 -5.77
C GLU A 384 -12.92 20.90 -4.33
N CYS A 385 -11.87 20.55 -3.58
CA CYS A 385 -11.72 20.98 -2.19
C CYS A 385 -10.67 22.07 -2.05
N PRO A 386 -10.83 22.99 -1.07
CA PRO A 386 -9.86 24.01 -0.77
C PRO A 386 -8.50 23.45 -0.37
N ASN A 387 -7.43 24.04 -0.86
CA ASN A 387 -6.08 23.68 -0.47
C ASN A 387 -5.79 24.11 0.99
N ILE A 388 -5.37 23.15 1.83
CA ILE A 388 -5.09 23.42 3.26
C ILE A 388 -4.02 24.51 3.43
N ASN A 389 -2.98 24.52 2.60
CA ASN A 389 -1.93 25.54 2.68
C ASN A 389 -2.49 26.94 2.42
N SER A 390 -3.41 27.08 1.45
CA SER A 390 -4.07 28.37 1.18
C SER A 390 -4.96 28.79 2.35
N ILE A 391 -5.69 27.85 2.96
CA ILE A 391 -6.52 28.11 4.16
C ILE A 391 -5.66 28.62 5.32
N VAL A 392 -4.54 27.94 5.61
CA VAL A 392 -3.65 28.30 6.73
C VAL A 392 -3.00 29.67 6.51
N ARG A 393 -2.74 30.07 5.26
CA ARG A 393 -2.11 31.35 4.92
C ARG A 393 -3.05 32.56 4.96
N MET A 394 -4.38 32.34 5.02
CA MET A 394 -5.34 33.43 5.08
C MET A 394 -5.35 34.08 6.46
N PRO A 395 -5.14 35.43 6.55
CA PRO A 395 -5.30 36.17 7.79
C PRO A 395 -6.73 36.10 8.31
N SER A 396 -6.88 36.07 9.62
CA SER A 396 -8.20 36.04 10.25
C SER A 396 -8.95 37.39 10.18
N VAL A 397 -8.29 38.45 9.76
CA VAL A 397 -8.86 39.80 9.61
C VAL A 397 -9.45 40.07 8.22
N VAL A 398 -9.49 39.06 7.32
CA VAL A 398 -10.11 39.22 6.01
C VAL A 398 -11.23 38.21 5.80
N MET A 399 -12.26 38.61 5.05
CA MET A 399 -13.48 37.84 4.80
C MET A 399 -13.45 37.20 3.40
N PRO A 400 -14.04 36.01 3.21
CA PRO A 400 -14.16 35.39 1.91
C PRO A 400 -15.16 36.09 0.97
N GLN A 401 -16.08 36.87 1.51
CA GLN A 401 -17.12 37.61 0.81
C GLN A 401 -17.13 39.07 1.25
N ASN A 402 -17.58 39.96 0.37
CA ASN A 402 -17.83 41.36 0.69
C ASN A 402 -19.19 41.51 1.41
N ASP A 403 -19.57 42.75 1.76
CA ASP A 403 -20.83 43.06 2.48
C ASP A 403 -22.08 42.75 1.66
N GLU A 404 -21.99 42.71 0.34
CA GLU A 404 -23.05 42.32 -0.59
C GLU A 404 -23.16 40.79 -0.70
N GLY A 405 -22.27 40.00 -0.07
CA GLY A 405 -22.23 38.55 -0.13
C GLY A 405 -21.54 38.00 -1.40
N GLU A 406 -20.88 38.81 -2.17
CA GLU A 406 -20.11 38.40 -3.33
C GLU A 406 -18.75 37.86 -2.92
N TRP A 407 -18.29 36.83 -3.63
CA TRP A 407 -17.00 36.22 -3.35
C TRP A 407 -15.83 37.11 -3.77
N VAL A 408 -14.93 37.35 -2.83
CA VAL A 408 -13.69 38.12 -3.08
C VAL A 408 -12.62 37.17 -3.62
N VAL A 409 -12.07 37.46 -4.80
CA VAL A 409 -11.07 36.59 -5.44
C VAL A 409 -9.78 36.53 -4.65
N SER A 410 -9.31 37.66 -4.16
CA SER A 410 -8.10 37.78 -3.36
C SER A 410 -8.37 38.55 -2.05
N PRO A 411 -8.97 37.92 -1.03
CA PRO A 411 -9.36 38.58 0.23
C PRO A 411 -8.18 39.28 0.91
N ASN A 412 -6.99 38.71 0.76
CA ASN A 412 -5.76 39.23 1.35
C ASN A 412 -5.06 40.30 0.48
N GLY A 413 -5.64 40.70 -0.65
CA GLY A 413 -5.05 41.72 -1.57
C GLY A 413 -3.76 41.28 -2.26
N GLY A 414 -3.35 40.00 -2.16
CA GLY A 414 -2.12 39.46 -2.73
C GLY A 414 -2.37 38.33 -3.74
N ASN A 415 -1.32 37.53 -4.00
CA ASN A 415 -1.37 36.45 -4.97
C ASN A 415 -2.09 35.17 -4.45
N ILE A 416 -2.54 35.15 -3.18
CA ILE A 416 -3.26 34.01 -2.65
C ILE A 416 -4.74 34.18 -2.92
N LYS A 417 -5.26 33.40 -3.85
CA LYS A 417 -6.70 33.35 -4.12
C LYS A 417 -7.46 32.83 -2.90
N ASN A 418 -8.70 33.27 -2.80
CA ASN A 418 -9.66 32.77 -1.81
C ASN A 418 -9.80 31.23 -1.95
N PRO A 419 -9.40 30.47 -0.93
CA PRO A 419 -9.45 29.01 -1.03
C PRO A 419 -10.88 28.46 -1.21
N PHE A 420 -11.90 29.20 -0.77
CA PHE A 420 -13.29 28.77 -0.87
C PHE A 420 -13.90 28.90 -2.26
N LEU A 421 -13.21 29.55 -3.21
CA LEU A 421 -13.64 29.56 -4.62
C LEU A 421 -13.65 28.13 -5.23
N ALA A 422 -12.88 27.21 -4.64
CA ALA A 422 -12.92 25.78 -4.99
C ALA A 422 -14.32 25.16 -4.84
N TYR A 423 -15.14 25.66 -3.87
CA TYR A 423 -16.51 25.16 -3.70
C TYR A 423 -17.45 25.55 -4.83
N LEU A 424 -17.08 26.55 -5.62
CA LEU A 424 -17.87 27.09 -6.72
C LEU A 424 -17.48 26.49 -8.07
N SER A 425 -16.45 25.66 -8.09
CA SER A 425 -16.08 24.88 -9.27
C SER A 425 -17.14 23.85 -9.58
N ASP A 426 -17.58 23.81 -10.84
CA ASP A 426 -18.35 22.68 -11.37
C ASP A 426 -17.38 21.61 -11.83
N ASP A 427 -17.23 20.56 -11.02
CA ASP A 427 -16.22 19.51 -11.18
C ASP A 427 -16.87 18.13 -11.34
N LEU A 428 -16.45 17.41 -12.38
CA LEU A 428 -16.80 16.01 -12.61
C LEU A 428 -15.52 15.21 -12.85
N ASP A 429 -15.16 14.36 -11.89
CA ASP A 429 -14.05 13.41 -12.03
C ASP A 429 -14.56 12.00 -11.82
N LYS A 430 -14.84 11.27 -12.91
CA LYS A 430 -15.38 9.92 -12.91
C LYS A 430 -14.51 8.96 -13.67
N ARG A 431 -14.37 7.76 -13.11
CA ARG A 431 -13.63 6.66 -13.72
C ARG A 431 -14.46 5.40 -13.70
N HIS A 432 -14.53 4.72 -14.82
CA HIS A 432 -15.22 3.44 -14.99
C HIS A 432 -14.22 2.39 -15.45
N GLN A 433 -14.20 1.27 -14.78
CA GLN A 433 -13.31 0.16 -15.13
C GLN A 433 -14.06 -1.15 -15.22
N ILE A 434 -13.76 -1.94 -16.24
CA ILE A 434 -14.18 -3.33 -16.39
C ILE A 434 -12.93 -4.17 -16.49
N ASN A 435 -12.81 -5.18 -15.64
CA ASN A 435 -11.74 -6.17 -15.69
C ASN A 435 -12.36 -7.56 -15.78
N THR A 436 -12.04 -8.32 -16.82
CA THR A 436 -12.55 -9.68 -17.04
C THR A 436 -11.39 -10.63 -17.32
N THR A 437 -11.30 -11.68 -16.54
CA THR A 437 -10.41 -12.82 -16.80
C THR A 437 -11.24 -14.04 -17.14
N ILE A 438 -11.02 -14.61 -18.32
CA ILE A 438 -11.60 -15.89 -18.74
C ILE A 438 -10.47 -16.91 -18.74
N TYR A 439 -10.71 -18.09 -18.20
CA TYR A 439 -9.71 -19.15 -18.17
C TYR A 439 -10.28 -20.53 -18.46
N GLY A 440 -9.44 -21.38 -19.06
CA GLY A 440 -9.70 -22.79 -19.28
C GLY A 440 -8.60 -23.63 -18.67
N ILE A 441 -8.96 -24.74 -18.02
CA ILE A 441 -8.01 -25.72 -17.48
C ILE A 441 -8.35 -27.09 -18.05
N VAL A 442 -7.37 -27.70 -18.71
CA VAL A 442 -7.45 -29.07 -19.26
C VAL A 442 -6.50 -29.96 -18.47
N ASN A 443 -7.03 -30.92 -17.72
CA ASN A 443 -6.24 -31.97 -17.09
C ASN A 443 -6.11 -33.10 -18.12
N ILE A 444 -4.88 -33.42 -18.57
CA ILE A 444 -4.64 -34.39 -19.60
C ILE A 444 -4.91 -35.82 -19.08
N PRO A 445 -5.97 -36.52 -19.54
CA PRO A 445 -6.42 -37.74 -18.89
C PRO A 445 -5.42 -38.93 -18.95
N PHE A 446 -4.59 -38.98 -19.99
CA PHE A 446 -3.63 -40.07 -20.24
C PHE A 446 -2.24 -39.78 -19.65
N ILE A 447 -1.97 -38.60 -19.13
CA ILE A 447 -0.72 -38.24 -18.43
C ILE A 447 -1.09 -37.69 -17.02
N LYS A 448 -0.99 -38.54 -16.03
CA LYS A 448 -1.31 -38.16 -14.63
C LYS A 448 -0.44 -37.00 -14.18
N GLY A 449 -1.09 -35.97 -13.70
CA GLY A 449 -0.41 -34.79 -13.19
C GLY A 449 -0.12 -33.70 -14.22
N LEU A 450 -0.36 -33.92 -15.50
CA LEU A 450 -0.19 -32.91 -16.56
C LEU A 450 -1.48 -32.12 -16.75
N SER A 451 -1.37 -30.80 -16.70
CA SER A 451 -2.46 -29.87 -17.01
C SER A 451 -1.99 -28.73 -17.90
N TYR A 452 -2.91 -28.23 -18.70
CA TYR A 452 -2.75 -26.98 -19.46
C TYR A 452 -3.80 -25.97 -19.03
N ARG A 453 -3.36 -24.75 -18.76
CA ARG A 453 -4.23 -23.63 -18.45
C ARG A 453 -3.99 -22.49 -19.44
N ILE A 454 -5.06 -21.92 -19.96
CA ILE A 454 -5.05 -20.67 -20.71
C ILE A 454 -5.78 -19.61 -19.89
N ASN A 455 -5.18 -18.42 -19.75
CA ASN A 455 -5.84 -17.24 -19.22
C ASN A 455 -5.93 -16.19 -20.33
N TYR A 456 -7.07 -15.56 -20.45
CA TYR A 456 -7.27 -14.34 -21.23
C TYR A 456 -7.82 -13.26 -20.29
N ASN A 457 -7.09 -12.16 -20.11
CA ASN A 457 -7.59 -11.01 -19.38
C ASN A 457 -7.81 -9.83 -20.33
N TYR A 458 -8.89 -9.12 -20.11
CA TYR A 458 -9.17 -7.85 -20.77
C TYR A 458 -9.62 -6.82 -19.75
N THR A 459 -8.98 -5.65 -19.77
CA THR A 459 -9.32 -4.51 -18.92
C THR A 459 -9.54 -3.29 -19.79
N THR A 460 -10.63 -2.58 -19.55
CA THR A 460 -10.87 -1.25 -20.11
C THR A 460 -11.15 -0.27 -18.98
N GLU A 461 -10.60 0.93 -19.12
CA GLU A 461 -10.80 2.03 -18.19
C GLU A 461 -11.16 3.28 -18.98
N VAL A 462 -12.21 3.97 -18.57
CA VAL A 462 -12.64 5.27 -19.11
C VAL A 462 -12.56 6.29 -17.99
N THR A 463 -11.85 7.39 -18.25
CA THR A 463 -11.70 8.52 -17.32
C THR A 463 -12.35 9.75 -17.95
N ASN A 464 -13.25 10.39 -17.21
CA ASN A 464 -13.87 11.66 -17.56
C ASN A 464 -13.54 12.67 -16.47
N GLN A 465 -12.78 13.71 -16.84
CA GLN A 465 -12.43 14.82 -15.94
C GLN A 465 -12.87 16.11 -16.61
N TYR A 466 -13.92 16.73 -16.07
CA TYR A 466 -14.47 18.00 -16.54
C TYR A 466 -14.42 18.96 -15.38
N ASN A 467 -13.99 20.18 -15.66
CA ASN A 467 -13.93 21.24 -14.65
C ASN A 467 -14.31 22.56 -15.26
N TYR A 468 -15.02 23.36 -14.51
CA TYR A 468 -15.28 24.77 -14.81
C TYR A 468 -15.11 25.58 -13.53
N ASN A 469 -14.30 26.63 -13.60
CA ASN A 469 -14.13 27.59 -12.53
C ASN A 469 -14.26 29.02 -13.10
N GLN A 470 -15.26 29.75 -12.67
CA GLN A 470 -15.52 31.12 -13.13
C GLN A 470 -14.47 32.15 -12.67
N TYR A 471 -13.68 31.79 -11.63
CA TYR A 471 -12.64 32.66 -11.03
C TYR A 471 -11.22 32.36 -11.55
N GLU A 472 -11.11 31.54 -12.58
CA GLU A 472 -9.86 31.25 -13.28
C GLU A 472 -9.75 32.02 -14.59
N ALA A 473 -8.65 31.80 -15.35
CA ALA A 473 -8.29 32.54 -16.59
C ALA A 473 -8.49 34.06 -16.50
N SER A 474 -7.92 34.67 -15.46
CA SER A 474 -8.03 36.07 -15.13
C SER A 474 -9.50 36.52 -14.88
N GLU A 475 -10.25 35.67 -14.23
CA GLU A 475 -11.61 35.87 -13.69
C GLU A 475 -12.70 35.99 -14.77
N LYS A 476 -12.39 35.50 -15.98
CA LYS A 476 -13.37 35.37 -17.05
C LYS A 476 -13.84 33.94 -17.28
N GLY A 477 -13.46 33.04 -16.37
CA GLY A 477 -13.77 31.63 -16.40
C GLY A 477 -12.81 30.78 -17.23
N GLU A 478 -12.57 29.60 -16.75
CA GLU A 478 -11.85 28.52 -17.44
C GLU A 478 -12.63 27.23 -17.33
N ALA A 479 -12.77 26.50 -18.43
CA ALA A 479 -13.31 25.16 -18.42
C ALA A 479 -12.42 24.17 -19.15
N SER A 480 -12.37 22.93 -18.67
CA SER A 480 -11.67 21.85 -19.35
C SER A 480 -12.51 20.59 -19.41
N LYS A 481 -12.36 19.82 -20.48
CA LYS A 481 -12.83 18.44 -20.60
C LYS A 481 -11.69 17.56 -21.00
N TYR A 482 -11.42 16.52 -20.19
CA TYR A 482 -10.53 15.43 -20.53
C TYR A 482 -11.29 14.14 -20.58
N ILE A 483 -11.17 13.40 -21.70
CA ILE A 483 -11.67 12.05 -21.88
C ILE A 483 -10.48 11.16 -22.19
N GLY A 484 -10.22 10.15 -21.35
CA GLY A 484 -9.14 9.22 -21.53
C GLY A 484 -9.62 7.79 -21.54
N ASN A 485 -9.07 6.99 -22.44
CA ASN A 485 -9.33 5.56 -22.53
C ASN A 485 -8.03 4.77 -22.33
N THR A 486 -8.10 3.70 -21.56
CA THR A 486 -6.99 2.75 -21.43
C THR A 486 -7.49 1.34 -21.67
N TYR A 487 -6.76 0.58 -22.47
CA TYR A 487 -7.05 -0.81 -22.82
C TYR A 487 -5.85 -1.67 -22.46
N TYR A 488 -6.11 -2.79 -21.83
CA TYR A 488 -5.11 -3.79 -21.51
C TYR A 488 -5.64 -5.17 -21.83
N TRP A 489 -4.82 -6.01 -22.48
CA TRP A 489 -5.10 -7.40 -22.62
C TRP A 489 -3.84 -8.25 -22.34
N LEU A 490 -4.09 -9.46 -21.86
CA LEU A 490 -3.05 -10.43 -21.53
C LEU A 490 -3.52 -11.82 -21.96
N VAL A 491 -2.59 -12.61 -22.46
CA VAL A 491 -2.76 -14.05 -22.69
C VAL A 491 -1.62 -14.79 -22.01
N ASP A 492 -1.96 -15.74 -21.14
CA ASP A 492 -1.01 -16.70 -20.56
C ASP A 492 -1.33 -18.11 -21.01
N ASN A 493 -0.33 -18.84 -21.49
CA ASN A 493 -0.36 -20.27 -21.72
C ASN A 493 0.53 -20.92 -20.66
N ILE A 494 -0.04 -21.81 -19.86
CA ILE A 494 0.59 -22.41 -18.68
C ILE A 494 0.49 -23.91 -18.78
N VAL A 495 1.62 -24.59 -18.81
CA VAL A 495 1.71 -26.06 -18.73
C VAL A 495 2.26 -26.41 -17.37
N ASN A 496 1.51 -27.19 -16.59
CA ASN A 496 1.93 -27.69 -15.29
C ASN A 496 1.99 -29.22 -15.29
N TYR A 497 3.06 -29.76 -14.77
CA TYR A 497 3.20 -31.17 -14.44
C TYR A 497 3.50 -31.30 -12.95
N SER A 498 2.67 -32.04 -12.22
CA SER A 498 2.85 -32.31 -10.78
C SER A 498 2.57 -33.79 -10.49
N ASN A 499 3.58 -34.50 -9.99
CA ASN A 499 3.43 -35.94 -9.69
C ASN A 499 4.37 -36.37 -8.56
N THR A 500 3.96 -37.43 -7.85
CA THR A 500 4.74 -38.05 -6.76
C THR A 500 5.11 -39.46 -7.15
N PHE A 501 6.40 -39.75 -7.10
CA PHE A 501 7.01 -41.08 -7.40
C PHE A 501 7.68 -41.60 -6.12
N GLY A 502 6.96 -42.43 -5.34
CA GLY A 502 7.44 -42.86 -4.04
C GLY A 502 7.67 -41.66 -3.11
N ASN A 503 8.92 -41.43 -2.71
CA ASN A 503 9.32 -40.31 -1.85
C ASN A 503 9.69 -39.03 -2.59
N HIS A 504 9.61 -39.03 -3.92
CA HIS A 504 10.00 -37.94 -4.78
C HIS A 504 8.77 -37.20 -5.30
N HIS A 505 8.61 -35.93 -4.98
CA HIS A 505 7.58 -35.07 -5.53
C HIS A 505 8.21 -34.08 -6.48
N LEU A 506 7.65 -33.96 -7.69
CA LEU A 506 8.13 -33.16 -8.77
C LEU A 506 7.03 -32.23 -9.27
N ASP A 507 7.33 -30.92 -9.34
CA ASP A 507 6.50 -29.91 -10.02
C ASP A 507 7.33 -29.23 -11.09
N ALA A 508 6.77 -29.16 -12.31
CA ALA A 508 7.36 -28.42 -13.41
C ALA A 508 6.29 -27.51 -14.03
N THR A 509 6.64 -26.24 -14.22
CA THR A 509 5.75 -25.24 -14.82
C THR A 509 6.45 -24.57 -15.99
N PHE A 510 5.78 -24.50 -17.14
CA PHE A 510 6.21 -23.69 -18.27
C PHE A 510 5.13 -22.64 -18.58
N VAL A 511 5.53 -21.39 -18.78
CA VAL A 511 4.65 -20.28 -19.12
C VAL A 511 5.15 -19.58 -20.37
N TYR A 512 4.23 -19.32 -21.28
CA TYR A 512 4.42 -18.40 -22.41
C TYR A 512 3.29 -17.38 -22.39
N GLY A 513 3.62 -16.11 -22.20
CA GLY A 513 2.63 -15.06 -22.08
C GLY A 513 3.02 -13.79 -22.82
N CYS A 514 2.00 -13.04 -23.21
CA CYS A 514 2.16 -11.71 -23.79
C CYS A 514 1.03 -10.79 -23.34
N ASN A 515 1.34 -9.50 -23.28
CA ASN A 515 0.36 -8.48 -22.99
C ASN A 515 0.64 -7.19 -23.76
N ARG A 516 -0.42 -6.39 -23.92
CA ARG A 516 -0.34 -5.04 -24.47
C ARG A 516 -1.21 -4.12 -23.67
N ARG A 517 -0.67 -2.91 -23.43
CA ARG A 517 -1.41 -1.78 -22.88
C ARG A 517 -1.37 -0.63 -23.88
N SER A 518 -2.50 0.01 -24.12
CA SER A 518 -2.62 1.20 -24.96
C SER A 518 -3.61 2.17 -24.35
N GLY A 519 -3.48 3.42 -24.69
CA GLY A 519 -4.43 4.44 -24.27
C GLY A 519 -4.44 5.59 -25.24
N ASP A 520 -5.51 6.33 -25.20
CA ASP A 520 -5.71 7.61 -25.90
C ASP A 520 -6.40 8.59 -24.95
N GLY A 521 -6.23 9.85 -25.22
CA GLY A 521 -6.89 10.89 -24.46
C GLY A 521 -7.02 12.18 -25.27
N THR A 522 -8.11 12.88 -25.04
CA THR A 522 -8.37 14.20 -25.62
C THR A 522 -8.69 15.18 -24.52
N ARG A 523 -8.04 16.33 -24.52
CA ARG A 523 -8.31 17.46 -23.65
C ARG A 523 -8.71 18.66 -24.50
N ALA A 524 -9.88 19.21 -24.18
CA ALA A 524 -10.33 20.51 -24.67
C ALA A 524 -10.34 21.51 -23.51
N LEU A 525 -9.83 22.70 -23.73
CA LEU A 525 -9.73 23.80 -22.78
C LEU A 525 -10.37 25.03 -23.38
N GLY A 526 -11.20 25.73 -22.64
CA GLY A 526 -11.77 27.03 -22.98
C GLY A 526 -11.43 28.04 -21.89
N GLU A 527 -10.91 29.19 -22.29
CA GLU A 527 -10.55 30.28 -21.39
C GLU A 527 -11.29 31.56 -21.82
N GLN A 528 -11.62 32.43 -20.87
CA GLN A 528 -12.28 33.69 -21.06
C GLN A 528 -13.67 33.54 -21.71
N TYR A 529 -14.63 33.16 -20.90
CA TYR A 529 -16.00 32.96 -21.35
C TYR A 529 -16.76 34.26 -21.54
N SER A 530 -17.52 34.35 -22.62
CA SER A 530 -18.48 35.42 -22.84
C SER A 530 -19.77 35.24 -22.02
N ASN A 531 -20.11 34.01 -21.72
CA ASN A 531 -21.24 33.60 -20.86
C ASN A 531 -20.81 32.42 -19.96
N THR A 532 -20.87 32.61 -18.66
CA THR A 532 -20.42 31.68 -17.66
C THR A 532 -21.45 30.60 -17.29
N ALA A 533 -22.73 30.74 -17.76
CA ALA A 533 -23.81 29.87 -17.37
C ALA A 533 -23.72 28.43 -17.90
N THR A 534 -22.98 28.21 -18.99
CA THR A 534 -22.86 26.88 -19.62
C THR A 534 -21.73 26.04 -19.04
N GLY A 535 -20.77 26.66 -18.36
CA GLY A 535 -19.62 26.00 -17.76
C GLY A 535 -18.87 25.14 -18.79
N TYR A 536 -18.46 23.93 -18.38
CA TYR A 536 -17.81 22.98 -19.29
C TYR A 536 -18.75 22.35 -20.33
N ASN A 537 -20.07 22.60 -20.28
CA ASN A 537 -21.01 22.00 -21.23
C ASN A 537 -20.95 22.65 -22.63
N ASP A 538 -20.46 23.88 -22.71
CA ASP A 538 -20.24 24.56 -24.01
C ASP A 538 -18.91 25.32 -24.03
N LEU A 539 -17.85 24.61 -24.39
CA LEU A 539 -16.50 25.21 -24.56
C LEU A 539 -16.43 26.19 -25.75
N GLY A 540 -17.43 26.14 -26.65
CA GLY A 540 -17.52 27.05 -27.77
C GLY A 540 -17.78 28.51 -27.39
N GLN A 541 -18.24 28.77 -26.15
CA GLN A 541 -18.46 30.12 -25.62
C GLN A 541 -17.16 30.82 -25.18
N ALA A 542 -16.06 30.04 -25.06
CA ALA A 542 -14.76 30.59 -24.68
C ALA A 542 -14.10 31.34 -25.86
N ILE A 543 -13.46 32.49 -25.56
CA ILE A 543 -12.70 33.28 -26.54
C ILE A 543 -11.43 32.52 -26.95
N ILE A 544 -10.77 31.87 -26.03
CA ILE A 544 -9.56 31.06 -26.26
C ILE A 544 -9.93 29.59 -26.14
N GLN A 545 -9.75 28.85 -27.22
CA GLN A 545 -10.03 27.41 -27.28
C GLN A 545 -8.75 26.66 -27.64
N LYS A 546 -8.41 25.64 -26.85
CA LYS A 546 -7.22 24.79 -27.04
C LYS A 546 -7.63 23.33 -27.03
N ILE A 547 -7.17 22.56 -28.01
CA ILE A 547 -7.42 21.12 -28.07
C ILE A 547 -6.08 20.40 -28.16
N SER A 548 -5.93 19.36 -27.38
CA SER A 548 -4.79 18.44 -27.42
C SER A 548 -5.26 16.99 -27.34
N SER A 549 -4.55 16.12 -28.03
CA SER A 549 -4.79 14.69 -27.96
C SER A 549 -3.47 13.93 -27.87
N SER A 550 -3.53 12.75 -27.26
CA SER A 550 -2.39 11.84 -27.12
C SER A 550 -2.82 10.39 -27.31
N ALA A 551 -1.91 9.59 -27.82
CA ALA A 551 -2.10 8.15 -27.88
C ALA A 551 -0.76 7.44 -27.60
N TRP A 552 -0.83 6.26 -26.97
CA TRP A 552 0.35 5.51 -26.61
C TRP A 552 0.09 4.00 -26.59
N LYS A 553 1.17 3.23 -26.67
CA LYS A 553 1.11 1.77 -26.67
C LYS A 553 2.40 1.18 -26.11
N GLU A 554 2.29 0.09 -25.35
CA GLU A 554 3.42 -0.69 -24.84
C GLU A 554 3.09 -2.18 -24.89
N SER A 555 4.10 -3.02 -25.00
CA SER A 555 3.92 -4.47 -25.10
C SER A 555 5.02 -5.21 -24.35
N ASN A 556 4.62 -6.34 -23.75
CA ASN A 556 5.53 -7.28 -23.08
C ASN A 556 5.34 -8.68 -23.64
N LEU A 557 6.43 -9.45 -23.66
CA LEU A 557 6.46 -10.87 -23.99
C LEU A 557 7.32 -11.58 -22.95
N TYR A 558 6.88 -12.72 -22.45
CA TYR A 558 7.64 -13.46 -21.44
C TYR A 558 7.53 -14.97 -21.60
N GLN A 559 8.59 -15.63 -21.20
CA GLN A 559 8.73 -17.08 -21.14
C GLN A 559 9.32 -17.46 -19.80
N MET A 560 8.80 -18.50 -19.15
CA MET A 560 9.29 -18.94 -17.86
C MET A 560 9.26 -20.46 -17.77
N GLY A 561 10.35 -21.05 -17.31
CA GLY A 561 10.44 -22.44 -16.87
C GLY A 561 10.74 -22.47 -15.37
N ARG A 562 9.95 -23.22 -14.60
CA ARG A 562 10.15 -23.48 -13.17
C ARG A 562 10.15 -24.97 -12.91
N PHE A 563 11.07 -25.40 -12.07
CA PHE A 563 11.19 -26.76 -11.58
C PHE A 563 11.27 -26.75 -10.06
N SER A 564 10.43 -27.53 -9.38
CA SER A 564 10.45 -27.73 -7.94
C SER A 564 10.52 -29.22 -7.62
N TYR A 565 11.38 -29.56 -6.69
CA TYR A 565 11.61 -30.93 -6.25
C TYR A 565 11.58 -31.02 -4.73
N ASN A 566 10.86 -32.02 -4.23
CA ASN A 566 10.76 -32.32 -2.82
C ASN A 566 11.05 -33.80 -2.61
N TYR A 567 12.01 -34.12 -1.75
CA TYR A 567 12.35 -35.46 -1.35
C TYR A 567 11.95 -35.70 0.10
N MET A 568 11.00 -36.62 0.32
CA MET A 568 10.48 -37.05 1.63
C MET A 568 9.89 -35.92 2.49
N GLY A 569 9.56 -34.75 1.94
CA GLY A 569 9.21 -33.56 2.74
C GLY A 569 10.36 -32.94 3.52
N LYS A 570 11.60 -33.43 3.32
CA LYS A 570 12.80 -33.00 4.05
C LYS A 570 13.66 -32.02 3.23
N TYR A 571 13.93 -32.36 1.98
CA TYR A 571 14.83 -31.61 1.12
C TYR A 571 14.06 -31.01 -0.02
N PHE A 572 14.21 -29.70 -0.22
CA PHE A 572 13.49 -28.93 -1.22
C PHE A 572 14.48 -28.21 -2.14
N MET A 573 14.23 -28.23 -3.42
CA MET A 573 14.98 -27.47 -4.41
C MET A 573 14.00 -26.82 -5.39
N THR A 574 14.21 -25.54 -5.70
CA THR A 574 13.44 -24.83 -6.71
C THR A 574 14.40 -24.10 -7.64
N GLY A 575 14.21 -24.23 -8.94
CA GLY A 575 14.93 -23.49 -9.97
C GLY A 575 13.94 -22.81 -10.90
N THR A 576 14.16 -21.51 -11.22
CA THR A 576 13.35 -20.76 -12.18
C THR A 576 14.24 -20.03 -13.16
N LEU A 577 13.92 -20.09 -14.43
CA LEU A 577 14.54 -19.28 -15.47
C LEU A 577 13.43 -18.55 -16.22
N ARG A 578 13.50 -17.21 -16.22
CA ARG A 578 12.54 -16.38 -16.92
C ARG A 578 13.24 -15.45 -17.90
N ARG A 579 12.62 -15.24 -19.05
CA ARG A 579 13.00 -14.29 -20.08
C ARG A 579 11.86 -13.31 -20.29
N ASP A 580 12.11 -12.01 -20.08
CA ASP A 580 11.13 -10.94 -20.31
C ASP A 580 11.59 -10.01 -21.43
N GLY A 581 10.66 -9.57 -22.25
CA GLY A 581 10.85 -8.56 -23.27
C GLY A 581 9.89 -7.38 -23.07
N PHE A 582 10.40 -6.14 -23.26
CA PHE A 582 9.61 -4.91 -23.14
C PHE A 582 9.91 -3.96 -24.29
N SER A 583 8.84 -3.36 -24.85
CA SER A 583 8.93 -2.46 -26.01
C SER A 583 9.64 -1.13 -25.73
N GLY A 584 9.80 -0.71 -24.48
CA GLY A 584 10.41 0.56 -24.08
C GLY A 584 11.94 0.58 -24.18
N PHE A 585 12.59 -0.59 -24.21
CA PHE A 585 14.04 -0.71 -24.35
C PHE A 585 14.51 -0.69 -25.80
N ALA A 586 15.81 -0.43 -25.97
CA ALA A 586 16.47 -0.43 -27.26
C ALA A 586 16.37 -1.80 -27.96
N SER A 587 16.51 -1.83 -29.27
CA SER A 587 16.26 -3.01 -30.12
C SER A 587 17.11 -4.23 -29.74
N ASN A 588 18.36 -4.01 -29.36
CA ASN A 588 19.34 -5.05 -28.93
C ASN A 588 19.22 -5.42 -27.44
N HIS A 589 18.47 -4.66 -26.62
CA HIS A 589 18.32 -4.88 -25.17
C HIS A 589 16.88 -5.10 -24.71
N LYS A 590 15.95 -5.37 -25.65
CA LYS A 590 14.53 -5.60 -25.30
C LYS A 590 14.31 -6.75 -24.36
N PHE A 591 15.15 -7.79 -24.40
CA PHE A 591 15.01 -8.99 -23.59
C PHE A 591 16.04 -9.05 -22.47
N GLY A 592 15.57 -9.41 -21.27
CA GLY A 592 16.37 -9.74 -20.09
C GLY A 592 16.15 -11.17 -19.61
N TRP A 593 17.16 -11.75 -18.95
CA TRP A 593 17.10 -13.09 -18.36
C TRP A 593 17.20 -12.99 -16.84
N PHE A 594 16.31 -13.69 -16.15
CA PHE A 594 16.14 -13.61 -14.70
C PHE A 594 16.14 -15.03 -14.11
N PRO A 595 17.34 -15.56 -13.78
CA PRO A 595 17.47 -16.85 -13.11
C PRO A 595 17.23 -16.75 -11.62
N SER A 596 16.71 -17.82 -11.01
CA SER A 596 16.66 -17.95 -9.55
C SER A 596 16.77 -19.41 -9.11
N PHE A 597 17.27 -19.58 -7.88
CA PHE A 597 17.47 -20.87 -7.26
C PHE A 597 17.16 -20.78 -5.76
N GLY A 598 16.54 -21.83 -5.23
CA GLY A 598 16.20 -21.92 -3.80
C GLY A 598 16.38 -23.34 -3.26
N LEU A 599 16.85 -23.43 -2.03
CA LEU A 599 17.01 -24.67 -1.27
C LEU A 599 16.26 -24.57 0.06
N GLY A 600 15.73 -25.70 0.50
CA GLY A 600 15.10 -25.86 1.81
C GLY A 600 15.45 -27.18 2.45
N TRP A 601 15.65 -27.18 3.78
CA TRP A 601 15.91 -28.37 4.54
C TRP A 601 15.09 -28.35 5.85
N THR A 602 14.16 -29.31 5.98
CA THR A 602 13.38 -29.48 7.20
C THR A 602 14.15 -30.34 8.18
N LEU A 603 14.94 -29.69 9.04
CA LEU A 603 15.78 -30.31 10.05
C LEU A 603 14.97 -31.13 11.05
N SER A 604 13.77 -30.65 11.45
CA SER A 604 12.92 -31.32 12.43
C SER A 604 12.47 -32.73 12.02
N GLN A 605 12.56 -33.06 10.73
CA GLN A 605 12.23 -34.40 10.21
C GLN A 605 13.43 -35.35 10.18
N GLU A 606 14.61 -34.92 10.62
CA GLU A 606 15.80 -35.76 10.68
C GLU A 606 15.81 -36.56 11.98
N SER A 607 16.32 -37.82 11.93
CA SER A 607 16.33 -38.76 13.07
C SER A 607 17.10 -38.20 14.26
N PHE A 608 18.15 -37.38 14.04
CA PHE A 608 18.89 -36.78 15.15
C PHE A 608 18.10 -35.69 15.89
N MET A 609 17.00 -35.18 15.32
CA MET A 609 16.12 -34.18 15.93
C MET A 609 14.96 -34.77 16.69
N GLU A 610 14.69 -36.07 16.61
CA GLU A 610 13.59 -36.77 17.32
C GLU A 610 13.64 -36.62 18.83
N ARG A 611 14.81 -36.36 19.42
CA ARG A 611 15.01 -36.04 20.82
C ARG A 611 14.32 -34.76 21.30
N PHE A 612 14.07 -33.82 20.38
CA PHE A 612 13.45 -32.53 20.69
C PHE A 612 11.92 -32.59 20.55
N LYS A 613 11.25 -33.27 21.49
CA LYS A 613 9.80 -33.57 21.44
C LYS A 613 8.88 -32.36 21.33
N HIS A 614 9.33 -31.19 21.70
CA HIS A 614 8.53 -29.92 21.64
C HIS A 614 8.80 -29.10 20.40
N LEU A 615 9.66 -29.55 19.50
CA LEU A 615 9.98 -28.89 18.24
C LEU A 615 9.11 -29.51 17.14
N ASP A 616 8.06 -28.80 16.73
CA ASP A 616 7.12 -29.26 15.70
C ASP A 616 7.68 -29.08 14.28
N ASN A 617 8.37 -27.97 14.06
CA ASN A 617 9.01 -27.65 12.77
C ASN A 617 10.28 -26.85 12.98
N LEU A 618 11.31 -27.18 12.23
CA LEU A 618 12.51 -26.36 12.04
C LEU A 618 12.98 -26.54 10.61
N LYS A 619 12.86 -25.48 9.80
CA LYS A 619 13.25 -25.49 8.41
C LYS A 619 14.24 -24.38 8.11
N LEU A 620 15.35 -24.72 7.47
CA LEU A 620 16.31 -23.77 6.90
C LEU A 620 15.98 -23.50 5.44
N ARG A 621 16.10 -22.26 5.02
CA ARG A 621 15.90 -21.81 3.64
C ARG A 621 17.07 -20.96 3.17
N ALA A 622 17.47 -21.12 1.92
CA ALA A 622 18.43 -20.26 1.26
C ALA A 622 17.99 -20.05 -0.18
N SER A 623 17.98 -18.81 -0.63
CA SER A 623 17.62 -18.50 -2.02
C SER A 623 18.55 -17.42 -2.59
N TYR A 624 18.75 -17.52 -3.91
CA TYR A 624 19.41 -16.52 -4.74
C TYR A 624 18.58 -16.30 -6.00
N GLY A 625 18.49 -15.07 -6.47
CA GLY A 625 17.83 -14.79 -7.72
C GLY A 625 18.10 -13.39 -8.26
N VAL A 626 17.81 -13.22 -9.53
CA VAL A 626 17.89 -11.95 -10.23
C VAL A 626 16.51 -11.55 -10.70
N THR A 627 16.13 -10.30 -10.44
CA THR A 627 14.91 -9.68 -10.94
C THR A 627 15.24 -8.43 -11.74
N GLY A 628 14.34 -7.98 -12.60
CA GLY A 628 14.53 -6.79 -13.41
C GLY A 628 13.58 -5.66 -13.00
N ASN A 629 13.89 -4.44 -13.45
CA ASN A 629 12.99 -3.32 -13.41
C ASN A 629 12.85 -2.70 -14.79
N GLN A 630 11.65 -2.24 -15.12
CA GLN A 630 11.34 -1.66 -16.43
C GLN A 630 11.63 -0.15 -16.44
N THR A 631 12.01 0.37 -17.60
CA THR A 631 11.99 1.80 -17.89
C THR A 631 10.58 2.23 -18.32
N ASP A 632 10.36 3.55 -18.46
CA ASP A 632 9.14 4.07 -19.05
C ASP A 632 9.06 3.72 -20.55
N ARG A 633 7.83 3.75 -21.10
CA ARG A 633 7.64 3.58 -22.54
C ARG A 633 8.41 4.63 -23.34
N TYR A 634 8.94 4.24 -24.50
CA TYR A 634 9.69 5.10 -25.41
C TYR A 634 10.99 5.71 -24.86
N SER A 635 11.48 5.26 -23.70
CA SER A 635 12.67 5.87 -23.07
C SER A 635 13.96 5.72 -23.86
N SER A 636 14.06 4.69 -24.71
CA SER A 636 15.23 4.48 -25.59
C SER A 636 15.21 5.32 -26.86
N LEU A 637 14.08 6.00 -27.17
CA LEU A 637 13.89 6.73 -28.40
C LEU A 637 14.17 8.23 -28.22
N ALA A 638 14.71 8.86 -29.26
CA ALA A 638 14.65 10.31 -29.38
C ALA A 638 13.20 10.75 -29.54
N LYS A 639 12.79 11.80 -28.82
CA LYS A 639 11.44 12.33 -28.87
C LYS A 639 11.46 13.71 -29.51
N VAL A 640 10.48 13.98 -30.36
CA VAL A 640 10.27 15.26 -31.01
C VAL A 640 9.05 15.91 -30.40
N VAL A 641 9.17 17.16 -29.99
CA VAL A 641 8.05 18.01 -29.58
C VAL A 641 7.70 18.93 -30.73
N LEU A 642 6.40 19.04 -31.01
CA LEU A 642 5.83 19.87 -32.06
C LEU A 642 4.94 20.95 -31.41
N GLY A 643 4.78 22.10 -32.08
CA GLY A 643 3.75 23.04 -31.67
C GLY A 643 4.26 24.37 -31.11
N GLY A 644 3.35 25.14 -30.51
CA GLY A 644 3.45 26.57 -30.26
C GLY A 644 4.68 27.06 -29.50
N GLU A 645 5.20 26.28 -28.53
CA GLU A 645 6.42 26.65 -27.79
C GLU A 645 7.69 26.64 -28.66
N HIS A 646 7.65 26.01 -29.85
CA HIS A 646 8.73 25.89 -30.82
C HIS A 646 8.38 26.60 -32.12
N SER A 647 7.38 27.46 -32.08
CA SER A 647 6.98 28.28 -33.25
C SER A 647 7.96 29.42 -33.47
N TYR A 648 8.16 29.76 -34.72
CA TYR A 648 8.99 30.88 -35.15
C TYR A 648 8.19 31.86 -36.02
N VAL A 649 8.35 33.13 -35.78
CA VAL A 649 7.72 34.18 -36.59
C VAL A 649 8.71 34.64 -37.66
N PHE A 650 8.37 34.43 -38.92
CA PHE A 650 9.17 34.88 -40.05
C PHE A 650 8.65 36.23 -40.61
N GLY A 651 9.55 37.21 -40.70
CA GLY A 651 9.29 38.51 -41.31
C GLY A 651 8.31 39.42 -40.55
N ASP A 652 7.99 40.56 -41.10
CA ASP A 652 7.18 41.63 -40.48
C ASP A 652 5.67 41.32 -40.51
N GLY A 653 5.25 40.26 -41.21
CA GLY A 653 3.86 39.87 -41.39
C GLY A 653 3.27 39.05 -40.28
N ALA A 654 4.00 38.82 -39.17
CA ALA A 654 3.59 38.05 -38.01
C ALA A 654 3.06 36.64 -38.34
N VAL A 655 3.53 36.00 -39.40
CA VAL A 655 3.16 34.64 -39.77
C VAL A 655 3.94 33.67 -38.89
N THR A 656 3.22 32.96 -38.06
CA THR A 656 3.79 31.93 -37.18
C THR A 656 3.97 30.64 -37.96
N ALA A 657 5.21 30.15 -38.07
CA ALA A 657 5.51 28.81 -38.56
C ALA A 657 5.66 27.84 -37.37
N LEU A 658 4.93 26.75 -37.41
CA LEU A 658 5.05 25.69 -36.38
C LEU A 658 6.39 24.99 -36.54
N GLY A 659 7.18 25.00 -35.49
CA GLY A 659 8.47 24.33 -35.43
C GLY A 659 8.41 22.98 -34.78
N SER A 660 9.53 22.26 -34.86
CA SER A 660 9.75 21.00 -34.16
C SER A 660 11.12 21.00 -33.52
N ASN A 661 11.24 20.40 -32.33
CA ASN A 661 12.50 20.24 -31.62
C ASN A 661 12.64 18.81 -31.12
N VAL A 662 13.85 18.26 -31.22
CA VAL A 662 14.19 17.00 -30.55
C VAL A 662 14.35 17.27 -29.05
N SER A 663 13.39 16.87 -28.23
CA SER A 663 13.33 17.19 -26.82
C SER A 663 14.08 16.21 -25.92
N THR A 664 14.33 15.00 -26.41
CA THR A 664 14.99 13.93 -25.63
C THR A 664 16.00 13.20 -26.50
N MET A 665 17.21 13.08 -26.00
CA MET A 665 18.24 12.26 -26.63
C MET A 665 17.90 10.77 -26.50
N GLY A 666 17.93 10.03 -27.62
CA GLY A 666 17.75 8.57 -27.62
C GLY A 666 18.98 7.86 -27.05
N ASN A 667 18.76 6.70 -26.40
CA ASN A 667 19.84 5.83 -25.94
C ASN A 667 19.64 4.40 -26.48
N VAL A 668 20.48 4.02 -27.44
CA VAL A 668 20.45 2.69 -28.09
C VAL A 668 20.94 1.57 -27.20
N ASP A 669 21.64 1.88 -26.11
CA ASP A 669 22.20 0.93 -25.15
C ASP A 669 21.37 0.78 -23.87
N LEU A 670 20.20 1.47 -23.83
CA LEU A 670 19.31 1.42 -22.65
C LEU A 670 18.81 -0.01 -22.40
N LYS A 671 19.14 -0.54 -21.23
CA LYS A 671 18.87 -1.92 -20.83
C LYS A 671 18.17 -2.01 -19.48
N TRP A 672 17.84 -3.22 -19.09
CA TRP A 672 17.21 -3.55 -17.82
C TRP A 672 18.07 -3.15 -16.62
N GLU A 673 17.42 -2.50 -15.63
CA GLU A 673 17.95 -2.42 -14.29
C GLU A 673 17.78 -3.81 -13.64
N THR A 674 18.80 -4.30 -12.94
CA THR A 674 18.81 -5.67 -12.41
C THR A 674 19.13 -5.69 -10.93
N THR A 675 18.31 -6.38 -10.15
CA THR A 675 18.49 -6.61 -8.72
C THR A 675 18.85 -8.06 -8.47
N SER A 676 20.05 -8.30 -7.94
CA SER A 676 20.51 -9.60 -7.46
C SER A 676 20.32 -9.67 -5.96
N GLU A 677 19.63 -10.68 -5.47
CA GLU A 677 19.29 -10.82 -4.05
C GLU A 677 19.59 -12.24 -3.57
N TYR A 678 20.18 -12.36 -2.38
CA TYR A 678 20.19 -13.59 -1.60
C TYR A 678 19.42 -13.40 -0.30
N ASN A 679 18.73 -14.46 0.08
CA ASN A 679 17.94 -14.54 1.30
C ASN A 679 18.26 -15.83 2.03
N VAL A 680 18.45 -15.77 3.35
CA VAL A 680 18.60 -16.91 4.23
C VAL A 680 17.55 -16.81 5.32
N GLY A 681 16.81 -17.89 5.53
CA GLY A 681 15.67 -17.88 6.46
C GLY A 681 15.58 -19.15 7.30
N ILE A 682 14.95 -19.00 8.46
CA ILE A 682 14.63 -20.07 9.40
C ILE A 682 13.14 -19.98 9.68
N ASP A 683 12.41 -21.08 9.46
CA ASP A 683 11.03 -21.22 9.91
C ASP A 683 11.01 -22.21 11.10
N PHE A 684 10.30 -21.85 12.16
CA PHE A 684 10.20 -22.68 13.34
C PHE A 684 8.78 -22.75 13.89
N ALA A 685 8.47 -23.88 14.54
CA ALA A 685 7.25 -24.06 15.31
C ALA A 685 7.52 -25.02 16.50
N CYS A 686 6.94 -24.71 17.65
CA CYS A 686 7.15 -25.43 18.90
C CYS A 686 5.85 -25.56 19.70
N TYR A 687 5.80 -26.58 20.62
CA TYR A 687 4.72 -26.81 21.57
C TYR A 687 3.34 -26.97 20.91
N GLY A 688 3.24 -27.76 19.83
CA GLY A 688 2.02 -27.98 19.08
C GLY A 688 1.57 -26.70 18.35
N ASN A 689 2.52 -25.99 17.72
CA ASN A 689 2.36 -24.71 17.05
C ASN A 689 1.91 -23.54 17.95
N ARG A 690 2.02 -23.65 19.26
CA ARG A 690 1.74 -22.52 20.16
C ARG A 690 2.72 -21.37 20.01
N ILE A 691 3.94 -21.68 19.57
CA ILE A 691 4.98 -20.70 19.24
C ILE A 691 5.43 -21.03 17.84
N SER A 692 5.30 -20.09 16.90
CA SER A 692 5.73 -20.26 15.53
C SER A 692 6.25 -18.93 14.96
N GLY A 693 7.15 -19.00 14.00
CA GLY A 693 7.68 -17.78 13.40
C GLY A 693 8.67 -18.03 12.29
N SER A 694 9.24 -16.93 11.80
CA SER A 694 10.34 -16.93 10.83
C SER A 694 11.34 -15.84 11.12
N ILE A 695 12.57 -16.07 10.75
CA ILE A 695 13.67 -15.09 10.75
C ILE A 695 14.28 -15.12 9.36
N ASP A 696 14.32 -13.99 8.69
CA ASP A 696 14.88 -13.82 7.34
C ASP A 696 15.95 -12.74 7.35
N TYR A 697 17.12 -13.03 6.80
CA TYR A 697 18.15 -12.07 6.44
C TYR A 697 18.24 -11.97 4.93
N TYR A 698 18.27 -10.76 4.39
CA TYR A 698 18.39 -10.51 2.96
C TYR A 698 19.47 -9.48 2.65
N ASN A 699 20.03 -9.59 1.44
CA ASN A 699 20.91 -8.59 0.84
C ASN A 699 20.62 -8.55 -0.66
N ALA A 700 20.15 -7.39 -1.11
CA ALA A 700 19.75 -7.12 -2.48
C ALA A 700 20.61 -5.99 -3.06
N THR A 701 21.26 -6.25 -4.19
CA THR A 701 22.07 -5.25 -4.90
C THR A 701 21.47 -4.99 -6.27
N THR A 702 21.06 -3.75 -6.51
CA THR A 702 20.58 -3.25 -7.80
C THR A 702 21.73 -2.62 -8.56
N LYS A 703 21.91 -3.01 -9.83
CA LYS A 703 22.91 -2.51 -10.76
C LYS A 703 22.25 -1.96 -12.01
N ASN A 704 23.00 -1.12 -12.75
CA ASN A 704 22.51 -0.49 -13.97
C ASN A 704 21.24 0.32 -13.68
N LEU A 705 21.24 1.12 -12.61
CA LEU A 705 20.11 1.96 -12.22
C LEU A 705 19.67 2.83 -13.38
N LEU A 706 18.37 2.90 -13.59
CA LEU A 706 17.77 3.75 -14.60
C LEU A 706 17.79 5.20 -14.11
N TRP A 707 18.62 6.03 -14.72
CA TRP A 707 18.83 7.41 -14.29
C TRP A 707 18.82 8.40 -15.46
N ASN A 708 18.34 9.61 -15.19
CA ASN A 708 18.44 10.73 -16.11
C ASN A 708 19.75 11.47 -15.81
N VAL A 709 20.81 11.10 -16.52
CA VAL A 709 22.13 11.73 -16.38
C VAL A 709 22.06 13.11 -17.00
N VAL A 710 22.39 14.15 -16.22
CA VAL A 710 22.49 15.53 -16.71
C VAL A 710 23.70 15.63 -17.62
N ILE A 711 23.51 16.24 -18.78
CA ILE A 711 24.57 16.45 -19.77
C ILE A 711 24.73 17.94 -20.06
N PRO A 712 25.92 18.38 -20.52
CA PRO A 712 26.15 19.78 -20.84
C PRO A 712 25.13 20.35 -21.82
N SER A 713 24.61 21.53 -21.55
CA SER A 713 23.54 22.17 -22.33
C SER A 713 23.93 22.49 -23.79
N ILE A 714 25.22 22.53 -24.05
CA ILE A 714 25.76 22.71 -25.44
C ILE A 714 25.36 21.53 -26.36
N THR A 715 24.99 20.38 -25.80
CA THR A 715 24.46 19.24 -26.57
C THR A 715 23.06 19.49 -27.11
N GLY A 716 22.37 20.52 -26.64
CA GLY A 716 20.96 20.81 -26.93
C GLY A 716 19.97 20.03 -26.07
N PHE A 717 20.46 19.21 -25.13
CA PHE A 717 19.62 18.37 -24.24
C PHE A 717 19.97 18.65 -22.78
N LYS A 718 18.97 18.51 -21.90
CA LYS A 718 19.16 18.65 -20.46
C LYS A 718 19.69 17.35 -19.83
N SER A 719 19.25 16.20 -20.32
CA SER A 719 19.65 14.89 -19.80
C SER A 719 19.46 13.78 -20.81
N VAL A 720 20.10 12.66 -20.56
CA VAL A 720 19.91 11.39 -21.28
C VAL A 720 19.55 10.28 -20.30
N ARG A 721 18.57 9.44 -20.63
CA ARG A 721 18.25 8.24 -19.86
C ARG A 721 19.34 7.20 -20.03
N SER A 722 19.99 6.79 -18.94
CA SER A 722 21.11 5.85 -18.97
C SER A 722 21.04 4.82 -17.85
N ASN A 723 21.88 3.80 -17.92
CA ASN A 723 22.03 2.77 -16.91
C ASN A 723 23.35 2.99 -16.16
N VAL A 724 23.29 3.59 -14.96
CA VAL A 724 24.46 3.93 -14.15
C VAL A 724 24.23 3.62 -12.68
N GLY A 725 25.31 3.43 -11.95
CA GLY A 725 25.27 3.32 -10.50
C GLY A 725 24.84 1.95 -9.96
N LYS A 726 24.96 1.83 -8.63
CA LYS A 726 24.63 0.64 -7.84
C LYS A 726 24.04 1.05 -6.50
N LEU A 727 23.03 0.31 -6.06
CA LEU A 727 22.34 0.48 -4.81
C LEU A 727 22.25 -0.85 -4.07
N ARG A 728 22.34 -0.84 -2.74
CA ARG A 728 22.14 -2.03 -1.91
C ARG A 728 21.10 -1.79 -0.84
N ASN A 729 20.22 -2.78 -0.65
CA ASN A 729 19.32 -2.91 0.49
C ASN A 729 19.66 -4.20 1.24
N GLN A 730 19.81 -4.14 2.55
CA GLN A 730 20.01 -5.30 3.41
C GLN A 730 19.22 -5.15 4.70
N GLY A 731 18.76 -6.25 5.27
CA GLY A 731 17.94 -6.16 6.48
C GLY A 731 17.64 -7.50 7.12
N LEU A 732 17.05 -7.41 8.29
CA LEU A 732 16.56 -8.52 9.12
C LEU A 732 15.05 -8.38 9.29
N GLU A 733 14.33 -9.47 9.09
CA GLU A 733 12.89 -9.58 9.31
C GLU A 733 12.63 -10.72 10.29
N ILE A 734 11.79 -10.46 11.32
CA ILE A 734 11.40 -11.45 12.33
C ILE A 734 9.89 -11.42 12.45
N VAL A 735 9.28 -12.57 12.33
CA VAL A 735 7.85 -12.80 12.62
C VAL A 735 7.76 -13.83 13.74
N LEU A 736 7.01 -13.52 14.80
CA LEU A 736 6.74 -14.41 15.91
C LEU A 736 5.25 -14.40 16.21
N ASN A 737 4.63 -15.57 16.20
CA ASN A 737 3.24 -15.76 16.61
C ASN A 737 3.20 -16.73 17.80
N THR A 738 2.46 -16.36 18.84
CA THR A 738 2.33 -17.17 20.04
C THR A 738 0.87 -17.26 20.48
N ILE A 739 0.50 -18.38 21.10
CA ILE A 739 -0.79 -18.58 21.75
C ILE A 739 -0.50 -18.87 23.24
N PRO A 740 -0.28 -17.80 24.06
CA PRO A 740 0.08 -17.97 25.45
C PRO A 740 -0.98 -18.72 26.27
N VAL A 741 -2.25 -18.44 26.00
CA VAL A 741 -3.38 -19.06 26.71
C VAL A 741 -4.39 -19.56 25.70
N ARG A 742 -4.75 -20.85 25.81
CA ARG A 742 -5.86 -21.47 25.09
C ARG A 742 -6.62 -22.39 26.04
N THR A 743 -7.88 -22.06 26.31
CA THR A 743 -8.84 -22.84 27.04
C THR A 743 -10.05 -23.14 26.16
N LYS A 744 -11.07 -23.81 26.69
CA LYS A 744 -12.31 -24.10 25.95
C LYS A 744 -13.05 -22.84 25.51
N ASP A 745 -13.08 -21.82 26.38
CA ASP A 745 -13.88 -20.62 26.17
C ASP A 745 -13.04 -19.34 25.92
N PHE A 746 -11.73 -19.39 26.17
CA PHE A 746 -10.85 -18.22 26.05
C PHE A 746 -9.57 -18.56 25.31
N GLU A 747 -9.23 -17.74 24.32
CA GLU A 747 -7.96 -17.78 23.61
C GLU A 747 -7.31 -16.40 23.60
N TRP A 748 -6.03 -16.34 23.92
CA TRP A 748 -5.17 -15.17 23.71
C TRP A 748 -4.08 -15.54 22.72
N SER A 749 -4.02 -14.82 21.60
CA SER A 749 -2.94 -14.90 20.61
C SER A 749 -2.17 -13.58 20.55
N LEU A 750 -0.85 -13.69 20.41
CA LEU A 750 0.07 -12.56 20.40
C LEU A 750 1.03 -12.71 19.22
N GLY A 751 1.12 -11.70 18.38
CA GLY A 751 1.98 -11.66 17.22
C GLY A 751 2.95 -10.47 17.25
N PHE A 752 4.18 -10.69 16.75
CA PHE A 752 5.21 -9.66 16.58
C PHE A 752 5.73 -9.69 15.15
N ASN A 753 5.87 -8.52 14.56
CA ASN A 753 6.51 -8.31 13.26
C ASN A 753 7.61 -7.26 13.44
N PHE A 754 8.86 -7.64 13.28
CA PHE A 754 10.00 -6.74 13.36
C PHE A 754 10.73 -6.70 12.02
N ALA A 755 11.15 -5.52 11.57
CA ALA A 755 11.94 -5.38 10.35
C ALA A 755 12.93 -4.22 10.45
N THR A 756 14.12 -4.45 9.89
CA THR A 756 15.12 -3.42 9.60
C THR A 756 15.39 -3.39 8.11
N ASN A 757 15.75 -2.22 7.58
CA ASN A 757 16.29 -2.09 6.23
C ASN A 757 17.38 -1.01 6.23
N GLN A 758 18.54 -1.33 5.69
CA GLN A 758 19.61 -0.39 5.44
C GLN A 758 19.76 -0.21 3.93
N ASN A 759 19.45 0.98 3.44
CA ASN A 759 19.68 1.40 2.07
C ASN A 759 21.06 2.02 1.95
N LYS A 760 21.80 1.72 0.87
CA LYS A 760 23.16 2.25 0.68
C LYS A 760 23.49 2.43 -0.80
N ILE A 761 23.88 3.63 -1.19
CA ILE A 761 24.47 3.92 -2.50
C ILE A 761 25.88 3.33 -2.54
N ILE A 762 26.15 2.48 -3.52
CA ILE A 762 27.46 1.81 -3.67
C ILE A 762 28.31 2.48 -4.76
N SER A 763 27.66 3.04 -5.77
CA SER A 763 28.32 3.71 -6.90
C SER A 763 27.29 4.60 -7.59
N LEU A 764 27.72 5.69 -8.19
CA LEU A 764 26.89 6.67 -8.89
C LEU A 764 27.24 6.69 -10.39
N LEU A 765 28.08 7.65 -10.83
CA LEU A 765 28.44 7.82 -12.24
C LEU A 765 29.78 7.16 -12.61
N GLY A 766 30.60 6.80 -11.62
CA GLY A 766 31.94 6.25 -11.83
C GLY A 766 32.99 7.32 -12.15
N GLU A 767 32.70 8.59 -11.87
CA GLU A 767 33.60 9.73 -12.11
C GLU A 767 34.41 10.04 -10.86
N ASP A 768 35.65 10.46 -11.05
CA ASP A 768 36.59 10.93 -10.04
C ASP A 768 37.22 12.23 -10.60
N ASN A 769 36.48 13.36 -10.45
CA ASN A 769 36.82 14.65 -11.04
C ASN A 769 37.88 15.37 -10.19
N ASP A 770 37.90 15.13 -8.88
CA ASP A 770 38.88 15.72 -7.95
C ASP A 770 40.17 14.91 -7.86
N LYS A 771 40.22 13.70 -8.43
CA LYS A 771 41.35 12.78 -8.53
C LYS A 771 41.89 12.31 -7.18
N ASP A 772 41.02 12.12 -6.21
CA ASP A 772 41.36 11.57 -4.90
C ASP A 772 41.39 10.03 -4.89
N GLY A 773 41.10 9.39 -6.01
CA GLY A 773 41.09 7.93 -6.18
C GLY A 773 39.78 7.28 -5.74
N LYS A 774 38.74 8.06 -5.48
CA LYS A 774 37.37 7.61 -5.16
C LYS A 774 36.40 8.20 -6.16
N GLU A 775 35.23 7.57 -6.26
CA GLU A 775 34.15 8.09 -7.06
C GLU A 775 33.48 9.27 -6.34
N ASP A 776 33.16 10.32 -7.07
CA ASP A 776 32.56 11.56 -6.56
C ASP A 776 31.11 11.39 -6.10
N ASP A 777 30.76 12.08 -5.03
CA ASP A 777 29.38 12.29 -4.59
C ASP A 777 28.65 13.27 -5.53
N LEU A 778 27.33 13.09 -5.69
CA LEU A 778 26.48 14.03 -6.41
C LEU A 778 25.75 14.96 -5.40
N ILE A 779 26.52 15.86 -4.80
CA ILE A 779 26.06 16.78 -3.75
C ILE A 779 24.83 17.59 -4.19
N SER A 780 24.81 18.07 -5.44
CA SER A 780 23.66 18.84 -5.98
C SER A 780 22.37 18.04 -6.07
N SER A 781 22.47 16.71 -6.16
CA SER A 781 21.34 15.78 -6.18
C SER A 781 21.06 15.18 -4.79
N GLY A 782 21.82 15.53 -3.76
CA GLY A 782 21.71 14.96 -2.41
C GLY A 782 22.07 13.47 -2.33
N LEU A 783 22.94 12.98 -3.24
CA LEU A 783 23.34 11.57 -3.33
C LEU A 783 24.79 11.39 -2.93
N PHE A 784 25.02 10.59 -1.90
CA PHE A 784 26.32 10.36 -1.28
C PHE A 784 26.67 8.88 -1.31
N ILE A 785 27.87 8.55 -1.76
CA ILE A 785 28.37 7.17 -1.81
C ILE A 785 28.60 6.68 -0.37
N GLY A 786 28.04 5.53 -0.08
CA GLY A 786 28.10 4.99 1.27
C GLY A 786 26.91 5.30 2.13
N GLU A 787 26.08 6.25 1.73
CA GLU A 787 24.86 6.70 2.45
C GLU A 787 23.59 6.21 1.77
N SER A 788 22.41 6.49 2.40
CA SER A 788 21.11 6.14 1.83
C SER A 788 20.66 7.17 0.80
N ILE A 789 19.70 6.80 -0.06
CA ILE A 789 19.05 7.74 -0.98
C ILE A 789 18.34 8.86 -0.20
N GLY A 790 17.82 8.58 1.00
CA GLY A 790 17.11 9.53 1.86
C GLY A 790 18.02 10.32 2.80
N THR A 791 19.30 10.50 2.45
CA THR A 791 20.24 11.30 3.24
C THR A 791 19.80 12.76 3.31
N ILE A 792 19.80 13.31 4.52
CA ILE A 792 19.54 14.72 4.79
C ILE A 792 20.89 15.41 4.94
N TYR A 793 21.20 16.32 4.02
CA TYR A 793 22.45 17.07 3.96
C TYR A 793 22.14 18.56 4.13
N GLY A 794 22.72 19.19 5.13
CA GLY A 794 22.41 20.58 5.48
C GLY A 794 23.31 21.11 6.57
N TYR A 795 22.91 22.22 7.18
CA TYR A 795 23.66 22.89 8.21
C TYR A 795 23.26 22.39 9.61
N GLU A 796 24.24 22.09 10.46
CA GLU A 796 24.03 21.83 11.88
C GLU A 796 23.68 23.13 12.60
N ILE A 797 22.60 23.14 13.40
CA ILE A 797 22.08 24.32 14.10
C ILE A 797 22.47 24.22 15.57
N GLU A 798 23.13 25.26 16.10
CA GLU A 798 23.50 25.38 17.50
C GLU A 798 22.49 26.17 18.34
N GLY A 799 21.62 26.95 17.69
CA GLY A 799 20.62 27.77 18.36
C GLY A 799 20.03 28.84 17.46
N ILE A 800 19.58 29.93 18.07
CA ILE A 800 19.02 31.10 17.37
C ILE A 800 19.78 32.35 17.84
N TRP A 801 20.21 33.18 16.88
CA TRP A 801 20.87 34.44 17.17
C TRP A 801 19.93 35.37 17.99
N GLN A 802 20.44 35.93 19.10
CA GLN A 802 19.70 36.80 19.99
C GLN A 802 20.01 38.27 19.75
N ILE A 803 19.19 39.16 20.32
CA ILE A 803 19.45 40.62 20.27
C ILE A 803 20.79 40.92 20.97
N ALA A 804 21.10 40.29 22.11
CA ALA A 804 22.36 40.44 22.81
C ALA A 804 23.58 40.08 21.98
N ASP A 805 23.43 39.12 21.05
CA ASP A 805 24.50 38.73 20.08
C ASP A 805 24.76 39.83 19.06
N LYS A 806 23.70 40.57 18.65
CA LYS A 806 23.84 41.77 17.81
C LYS A 806 24.57 42.89 18.56
N GLU A 807 24.22 43.12 19.81
CA GLU A 807 24.80 44.19 20.64
C GLU A 807 26.28 43.94 20.94
N ASN A 808 26.67 42.72 21.17
CA ASN A 808 28.08 42.36 21.45
C ASN A 808 28.90 42.09 20.18
N GLY A 809 28.31 42.15 18.97
CA GLY A 809 28.98 41.95 17.70
C GLY A 809 29.32 40.49 17.36
N SER A 810 28.67 39.52 18.00
CA SER A 810 28.94 38.09 17.78
C SER A 810 28.25 37.50 16.55
N ILE A 811 27.22 38.20 16.02
CA ILE A 811 26.48 37.70 14.87
C ILE A 811 27.37 37.66 13.62
N MET A 812 27.45 36.53 12.97
CA MET A 812 28.21 36.38 11.73
C MET A 812 27.57 37.16 10.56
N GLU A 813 28.41 37.51 9.60
CA GLU A 813 27.98 38.23 8.40
C GLU A 813 26.83 37.51 7.65
N GLY A 814 25.79 38.22 7.29
CA GLY A 814 24.61 37.67 6.60
C GLY A 814 23.54 37.06 7.52
N PHE A 815 23.73 37.12 8.85
CA PHE A 815 22.73 36.67 9.82
C PHE A 815 22.17 37.84 10.64
N TYR A 816 21.02 37.61 11.31
CA TYR A 816 20.30 38.60 12.07
C TYR A 816 19.71 37.98 13.34
N PRO A 817 19.35 38.76 14.36
CA PRO A 817 18.61 38.25 15.50
C PRO A 817 17.35 37.49 15.04
N GLY A 818 17.15 36.32 15.63
CA GLY A 818 16.05 35.44 15.29
C GLY A 818 16.33 34.43 14.14
N THR A 819 17.44 34.56 13.42
CA THR A 819 17.87 33.54 12.46
C THR A 819 18.60 32.40 13.15
N TYR A 820 18.66 31.21 12.51
CA TYR A 820 19.41 30.09 13.08
C TYR A 820 20.90 30.42 13.17
N LYS A 821 21.50 30.08 14.31
CA LYS A 821 22.92 30.03 14.51
C LYS A 821 23.45 28.71 13.94
N ILE A 822 24.05 28.80 12.77
CA ILE A 822 24.65 27.67 12.06
C ILE A 822 26.05 27.44 12.61
N LYS A 823 26.41 26.18 12.80
CA LYS A 823 27.77 25.79 13.23
C LYS A 823 28.76 25.95 12.08
N ASP A 824 29.83 26.69 12.35
CA ASP A 824 31.02 26.79 11.52
C ASP A 824 31.85 25.51 11.72
N GLN A 825 31.78 24.59 10.75
CA GLN A 825 32.39 23.26 10.89
C GLN A 825 33.92 23.31 10.77
N ASN A 826 34.45 24.26 10.01
CA ASN A 826 35.87 24.40 9.79
C ASN A 826 36.53 25.51 10.61
N ASN A 827 35.76 26.30 11.38
CA ASN A 827 36.18 27.41 12.22
C ASN A 827 36.91 28.54 11.45
N ASP A 828 36.45 28.84 10.21
CA ASP A 828 37.04 29.91 9.40
C ASP A 828 36.32 31.28 9.63
N GLY A 829 35.30 31.29 10.46
CA GLY A 829 34.53 32.50 10.82
C GLY A 829 33.45 32.85 9.79
N LYS A 830 33.15 31.98 8.84
CA LYS A 830 32.12 32.17 7.79
C LYS A 830 31.33 30.90 7.58
N ILE A 831 30.08 31.04 7.20
CA ILE A 831 29.25 29.91 6.79
C ILE A 831 29.19 29.81 5.27
N SER A 832 29.56 28.66 4.75
CA SER A 832 29.58 28.39 3.30
C SER A 832 28.91 27.04 2.96
N ALA A 833 28.41 26.92 1.72
CA ALA A 833 27.68 25.72 1.31
C ALA A 833 28.59 24.51 1.05
N ASP A 834 29.86 24.75 0.77
CA ASP A 834 30.87 23.74 0.47
C ASP A 834 31.61 23.20 1.70
N LYS A 835 31.67 23.97 2.80
CA LYS A 835 32.49 23.61 3.97
C LYS A 835 31.68 23.31 5.24
N ASP A 836 30.47 23.86 5.37
CA ASP A 836 29.73 23.83 6.63
C ASP A 836 28.46 22.96 6.60
N ARG A 837 28.13 22.39 5.43
CA ARG A 837 27.08 21.38 5.37
C ARG A 837 27.61 20.01 5.76
N VAL A 838 26.79 19.29 6.51
CA VAL A 838 27.07 17.92 7.00
C VAL A 838 25.85 17.02 6.85
N ILE A 839 26.03 15.72 6.98
CA ILE A 839 24.95 14.76 7.02
C ILE A 839 24.25 14.85 8.38
N LEU A 840 23.00 15.32 8.37
CA LEU A 840 22.18 15.50 9.57
C LEU A 840 21.40 14.22 9.94
N GLY A 841 21.36 13.24 9.03
CA GLY A 841 20.71 11.95 9.23
C GLY A 841 20.01 11.44 7.98
N HIS A 842 19.10 10.48 8.19
CA HIS A 842 18.40 9.79 7.11
C HIS A 842 16.88 9.84 7.31
N GLN A 843 16.14 9.80 6.21
CA GLN A 843 14.67 9.79 6.23
C GLN A 843 14.10 8.42 6.61
N GLU A 844 14.81 7.34 6.31
CA GLU A 844 14.38 5.97 6.54
C GLU A 844 14.39 5.62 8.03
N PRO A 845 13.40 4.83 8.50
CA PRO A 845 13.40 4.33 9.87
C PRO A 845 14.54 3.33 10.11
N ALA A 846 15.05 3.30 11.34
CA ALA A 846 16.02 2.31 11.78
C ALA A 846 15.39 0.92 11.90
N TYR A 847 14.16 0.86 12.46
CA TYR A 847 13.34 -0.36 12.48
C TYR A 847 11.84 -0.04 12.57
N THR A 848 11.04 -1.05 12.20
CA THR A 848 9.58 -1.06 12.38
C THR A 848 9.19 -2.27 13.23
N LEU A 849 8.17 -2.12 14.08
CA LEU A 849 7.65 -3.19 14.93
C LEU A 849 6.13 -3.13 14.98
N GLY A 850 5.47 -4.23 14.64
CA GLY A 850 4.03 -4.44 14.82
C GLY A 850 3.75 -5.42 15.95
N ILE A 851 2.86 -5.08 16.88
CA ILE A 851 2.43 -5.96 17.99
C ILE A 851 0.93 -6.14 17.88
N LYS A 852 0.52 -7.40 17.72
CA LYS A 852 -0.89 -7.81 17.60
C LYS A 852 -1.30 -8.57 18.83
N ASN A 853 -2.41 -8.16 19.45
CA ASN A 853 -3.04 -8.93 20.53
C ASN A 853 -4.47 -9.25 20.11
N ARG A 854 -4.85 -10.50 20.20
CA ARG A 854 -6.21 -10.95 19.98
C ARG A 854 -6.69 -11.78 21.15
N PHE A 855 -7.85 -11.40 21.66
CA PHE A 855 -8.54 -12.11 22.74
C PHE A 855 -9.90 -12.57 22.24
N SER A 856 -10.21 -13.85 22.42
CA SER A 856 -11.54 -14.41 22.09
C SER A 856 -12.14 -15.02 23.34
N TYR A 857 -13.40 -14.67 23.64
CA TYR A 857 -14.13 -15.19 24.79
C TYR A 857 -15.62 -15.28 24.51
N LYS A 858 -16.20 -16.49 24.42
CA LYS A 858 -17.66 -16.74 24.30
C LYS A 858 -18.36 -15.83 23.29
N GLY A 859 -17.89 -15.77 22.06
CA GLY A 859 -18.44 -14.93 20.99
C GLY A 859 -17.93 -13.51 20.97
N PHE A 860 -17.25 -13.01 22.01
CA PHE A 860 -16.52 -11.75 21.97
C PHE A 860 -15.14 -11.94 21.33
N ASP A 861 -14.73 -11.02 20.51
CA ASP A 861 -13.37 -10.88 19.96
C ASP A 861 -12.87 -9.45 20.17
N LEU A 862 -11.71 -9.31 20.81
CA LEU A 862 -11.00 -8.05 21.00
C LEU A 862 -9.67 -8.13 20.28
N ASN A 863 -9.41 -7.21 19.36
CA ASN A 863 -8.14 -7.08 18.67
C ASN A 863 -7.51 -5.73 19.03
N LEU A 864 -6.21 -5.74 19.32
CA LEU A 864 -5.41 -4.54 19.58
C LEU A 864 -4.15 -4.62 18.73
N PHE A 865 -3.90 -3.60 17.93
CA PHE A 865 -2.72 -3.51 17.09
C PHE A 865 -1.91 -2.25 17.42
N ILE A 866 -0.65 -2.45 17.81
CA ILE A 866 0.31 -1.39 18.12
C ILE A 866 1.36 -1.36 17.01
N ASN A 867 1.54 -0.18 16.41
CA ASN A 867 2.54 0.08 15.38
C ASN A 867 3.64 0.99 15.96
N VAL A 868 4.89 0.58 15.79
CA VAL A 868 6.07 1.31 16.24
C VAL A 868 6.99 1.55 15.05
N ILE A 869 7.34 2.81 14.83
CA ILE A 869 8.39 3.20 13.89
C ILE A 869 9.45 3.94 14.68
N GLN A 870 10.67 3.47 14.60
CA GLN A 870 11.81 4.09 15.29
C GLN A 870 12.83 4.61 14.29
N GLY A 871 13.28 5.84 14.50
CA GLY A 871 14.23 6.52 13.62
C GLY A 871 13.53 7.25 12.47
N GLY A 872 14.34 7.63 11.50
CA GLY A 872 13.93 8.56 10.45
C GLY A 872 13.89 10.00 10.94
N LYS A 873 14.34 10.92 10.09
CA LYS A 873 14.37 12.35 10.38
C LYS A 873 13.73 13.16 9.26
N LYS A 874 13.25 14.34 9.56
CA LYS A 874 12.80 15.34 8.59
C LYS A 874 12.73 16.73 9.19
N GLY A 875 12.89 17.75 8.34
CA GLY A 875 12.77 19.14 8.74
C GLY A 875 11.38 19.70 8.50
N TYR A 876 10.35 19.22 9.22
CA TYR A 876 8.97 19.60 8.92
C TYR A 876 8.68 21.09 9.15
N MET A 877 8.79 21.57 10.36
CA MET A 877 8.34 22.94 10.70
C MET A 877 9.27 24.02 10.16
N SER A 878 10.51 23.72 9.82
CA SER A 878 11.42 24.67 9.20
C SER A 878 10.97 25.13 7.81
N TYR A 879 10.14 24.35 7.12
CA TYR A 879 9.52 24.75 5.86
C TYR A 879 8.52 25.90 6.01
N ASN A 880 7.96 26.12 7.18
CA ASN A 880 7.01 27.20 7.42
C ASN A 880 7.61 28.59 7.24
N LYS A 881 8.93 28.74 7.34
CA LYS A 881 9.62 29.99 7.03
C LYS A 881 9.92 30.16 5.53
N ARG A 882 9.75 29.11 4.74
CA ARG A 882 10.02 29.18 3.31
C ARG A 882 8.95 29.95 2.55
N PRO A 883 9.31 30.42 1.36
CA PRO A 883 8.45 31.15 0.44
C PRO A 883 7.10 30.53 0.18
N ASP A 884 7.03 29.19 0.21
CA ASP A 884 5.81 28.42 -0.05
C ASP A 884 4.69 28.71 0.96
N TYR A 885 5.04 29.15 2.17
CA TYR A 885 4.08 29.46 3.23
C TYR A 885 3.98 30.95 3.56
N ILE A 886 5.04 31.70 3.36
CA ILE A 886 5.16 33.07 3.89
C ILE A 886 5.47 34.08 2.75
N GLY A 887 5.80 33.58 1.55
CA GLY A 887 6.27 34.38 0.43
C GLY A 887 7.79 34.56 0.42
N ASN A 888 8.32 34.99 -0.74
CA ASN A 888 9.75 35.09 -1.04
C ASN A 888 10.43 36.33 -0.48
N SER A 889 9.72 37.18 0.25
CA SER A 889 10.24 38.43 0.75
C SER A 889 9.72 38.74 2.14
N ILE A 890 10.50 39.50 2.89
CA ILE A 890 10.11 40.04 4.20
C ILE A 890 8.77 40.78 4.13
N GLY A 891 8.49 41.49 3.04
CA GLY A 891 7.25 42.23 2.83
C GLY A 891 5.98 41.41 2.68
N ASN A 892 6.06 40.07 2.68
CA ASN A 892 4.90 39.19 2.65
C ASN A 892 4.66 38.47 4.00
N ALA A 893 5.57 38.58 4.96
CA ALA A 893 5.44 37.91 6.23
C ALA A 893 4.29 38.50 7.07
N GLU A 894 4.06 39.81 7.00
CA GLU A 894 2.96 40.50 7.64
C GLU A 894 1.62 40.08 7.03
N ASN A 895 1.61 39.92 5.73
CA ASN A 895 0.41 39.75 4.90
C ASN A 895 -0.20 38.35 4.93
N GLN A 896 0.51 37.37 5.46
CA GLN A 896 0.07 35.98 5.50
C GLN A 896 -0.11 35.48 6.92
N ASN A 897 -0.94 34.45 7.07
CA ASN A 897 -1.09 33.74 8.33
C ASN A 897 -0.28 32.45 8.31
N TRP A 898 -0.14 31.78 9.43
CA TRP A 898 0.41 30.43 9.59
C TRP A 898 -0.23 29.67 10.74
N THR A 899 0.23 28.47 10.98
CA THR A 899 -0.33 27.61 12.03
C THR A 899 0.14 28.03 13.43
N ASN A 900 -0.76 27.93 14.41
CA ASN A 900 -0.47 28.13 15.83
C ASN A 900 0.53 27.11 16.41
N ALA A 901 0.91 26.08 15.68
CA ALA A 901 1.92 25.11 16.06
C ALA A 901 3.37 25.61 15.85
N TYR A 902 3.56 26.75 15.18
CA TYR A 902 4.87 27.29 14.88
C TYR A 902 5.34 28.23 16.00
N ASP A 903 6.13 27.68 16.93
CA ASP A 903 6.77 28.41 18.02
C ASP A 903 8.00 29.18 17.50
N TYR A 904 7.79 30.36 16.92
CA TYR A 904 8.81 31.21 16.30
C TYR A 904 9.49 32.14 17.28
N TRP A 905 10.75 32.47 16.99
CA TRP A 905 11.51 33.45 17.75
C TRP A 905 10.96 34.89 17.54
N SER A 906 10.83 35.60 18.64
CA SER A 906 10.68 37.04 18.69
C SER A 906 11.38 37.55 19.97
N PRO A 907 11.62 38.88 20.12
CA PRO A 907 12.19 39.39 21.36
C PRO A 907 11.40 38.99 22.62
N ARG A 908 10.11 38.79 22.49
CA ARG A 908 9.20 38.34 23.54
C ARG A 908 9.24 36.80 23.75
N ASN A 909 9.76 36.06 22.79
CA ASN A 909 9.91 34.61 22.84
C ASN A 909 11.34 34.21 22.45
N PRO A 910 12.36 34.59 23.24
CA PRO A 910 13.76 34.36 22.90
C PRO A 910 14.16 32.89 22.94
N ASN A 911 13.40 32.05 23.64
CA ASN A 911 13.63 30.62 23.79
C ASN A 911 12.80 29.77 22.82
N ALA A 912 12.29 30.40 21.76
CA ALA A 912 11.51 29.71 20.74
C ALA A 912 12.28 28.54 20.11
N LYS A 913 11.56 27.54 19.69
CA LYS A 913 12.12 26.36 19.02
C LYS A 913 12.58 26.67 17.59
N PHE A 914 11.85 27.56 16.91
CA PHE A 914 12.07 27.84 15.48
C PHE A 914 12.56 29.27 15.28
N ALA A 915 13.34 29.46 14.22
CA ALA A 915 13.80 30.78 13.82
C ALA A 915 12.62 31.72 13.48
N THR A 916 12.91 32.99 13.45
CA THR A 916 11.97 34.01 12.93
C THR A 916 11.63 33.73 11.45
N VAL A 917 10.47 34.20 11.02
CA VAL A 917 9.95 33.99 9.64
C VAL A 917 10.09 35.19 8.74
N TRP A 918 10.55 36.33 9.30
CA TRP A 918 10.63 37.62 8.59
C TRP A 918 12.06 38.04 8.19
N SER A 919 13.08 37.25 8.54
CA SER A 919 14.45 37.49 8.14
C SER A 919 14.90 36.45 7.10
N SER A 920 15.57 36.91 6.05
CA SER A 920 16.19 36.06 5.04
C SER A 920 17.70 36.10 5.18
N PRO A 921 18.30 35.21 5.97
CA PRO A 921 19.76 35.13 6.11
C PRO A 921 20.39 34.64 4.80
N THR A 922 21.69 34.93 4.62
CA THR A 922 22.45 34.48 3.43
C THR A 922 22.45 32.96 3.32
N MET A 923 22.52 32.24 4.46
CA MET A 923 22.42 30.78 4.55
C MET A 923 21.27 30.39 5.46
N GLU A 924 20.38 29.54 4.95
CA GLU A 924 19.21 29.06 5.67
C GLU A 924 19.47 27.69 6.30
N GLY A 925 19.34 27.61 7.62
CA GLY A 925 19.37 26.36 8.36
C GLY A 925 17.98 25.70 8.44
N GLU A 926 17.95 24.41 8.72
CA GLU A 926 16.75 23.61 8.87
C GLU A 926 16.85 22.73 10.12
N ILE A 927 15.85 22.81 11.02
CA ILE A 927 15.76 21.90 12.17
C ILE A 927 15.25 20.55 11.69
N VAL A 928 16.09 19.53 11.86
CA VAL A 928 15.77 18.14 11.50
C VAL A 928 15.32 17.39 12.75
N GLN A 929 14.08 16.90 12.74
CA GLN A 929 13.45 16.24 13.87
C GLN A 929 13.34 14.74 13.70
N GLN A 930 13.37 14.02 14.82
CA GLN A 930 13.08 12.57 14.87
C GLN A 930 11.60 12.32 14.60
N ARG A 931 11.33 11.28 13.83
CA ARG A 931 9.98 10.85 13.42
C ARG A 931 9.52 9.55 14.10
N SER A 932 10.19 9.17 15.17
CA SER A 932 9.84 7.99 15.97
C SER A 932 8.47 8.14 16.60
N PHE A 933 7.69 7.05 16.60
CA PHE A 933 6.41 7.00 17.30
C PHE A 933 6.03 5.59 17.74
N VAL A 934 5.15 5.54 18.75
CA VAL A 934 4.37 4.36 19.16
C VAL A 934 2.90 4.71 18.99
N ARG A 935 2.16 3.92 18.24
CA ARG A 935 0.74 4.19 17.95
C ARG A 935 -0.13 2.98 18.25
N LEU A 936 -1.24 3.20 18.98
CA LEU A 936 -2.37 2.29 18.98
C LEU A 936 -3.10 2.47 17.65
N GLN A 937 -2.66 1.66 16.65
CA GLN A 937 -3.05 1.80 15.25
C GLN A 937 -4.50 1.35 15.03
N ASP A 938 -4.90 0.23 15.67
CA ASP A 938 -6.24 -0.33 15.58
C ASP A 938 -6.64 -0.96 16.91
N ALA A 939 -7.92 -0.81 17.27
CA ALA A 939 -8.55 -1.51 18.36
C ALA A 939 -9.97 -1.85 17.93
N SER A 940 -10.34 -3.14 17.94
CA SER A 940 -11.69 -3.56 17.58
C SER A 940 -12.27 -4.55 18.59
N LEU A 941 -13.55 -4.40 18.86
CA LEU A 941 -14.35 -5.28 19.73
C LEU A 941 -15.55 -5.77 18.92
N GLY A 942 -15.64 -7.07 18.73
CA GLY A 942 -16.75 -7.74 18.07
C GLY A 942 -17.53 -8.65 19.01
N TYR A 943 -18.79 -8.86 18.74
CA TYR A 943 -19.64 -9.86 19.37
C TYR A 943 -20.45 -10.61 18.34
N THR A 944 -20.25 -11.90 18.27
CA THR A 944 -21.04 -12.83 17.44
C THR A 944 -22.13 -13.43 18.28
N LEU A 945 -23.39 -13.21 17.89
CA LEU A 945 -24.56 -13.71 18.60
C LEU A 945 -24.65 -15.23 18.51
N GLU A 946 -25.06 -15.89 19.61
CA GLU A 946 -25.25 -17.33 19.63
C GLU A 946 -26.39 -17.74 18.68
N GLN A 947 -26.18 -18.77 17.87
CA GLN A 947 -27.15 -19.27 16.88
C GLN A 947 -28.54 -19.55 17.46
N LYS A 948 -28.64 -19.95 18.73
CA LYS A 948 -29.94 -20.20 19.37
C LYS A 948 -30.89 -19.00 19.39
N PHE A 949 -30.36 -17.76 19.33
CA PHE A 949 -31.16 -16.54 19.32
C PHE A 949 -31.56 -16.14 17.90
N ILE A 950 -30.72 -16.38 16.90
CA ILE A 950 -30.86 -15.84 15.54
C ILE A 950 -31.46 -16.84 14.55
N LYS A 951 -31.34 -18.14 14.80
CA LYS A 951 -31.81 -19.21 13.90
C LYS A 951 -33.34 -19.13 13.61
N LYS A 952 -34.14 -18.66 14.57
CA LYS A 952 -35.58 -18.45 14.36
C LYS A 952 -35.92 -17.36 13.36
N LEU A 953 -34.95 -16.45 13.09
CA LEU A 953 -35.07 -15.36 12.12
C LEU A 953 -34.52 -15.76 10.74
N GLY A 954 -34.10 -17.01 10.54
CA GLY A 954 -33.45 -17.47 9.30
C GLY A 954 -32.02 -16.91 9.11
N ILE A 955 -31.38 -16.47 10.21
CA ILE A 955 -30.02 -15.90 10.20
C ILE A 955 -29.06 -16.97 10.71
N ASP A 956 -28.02 -17.27 9.93
CA ASP A 956 -26.97 -18.23 10.29
C ASP A 956 -25.89 -17.59 11.15
N ASN A 957 -25.53 -16.35 10.86
CA ASN A 957 -24.54 -15.58 11.64
C ASN A 957 -24.94 -14.11 11.73
N LEU A 958 -24.81 -13.54 12.92
CA LEU A 958 -25.00 -12.11 13.19
C LEU A 958 -23.88 -11.64 14.10
N ARG A 959 -23.02 -10.74 13.59
CA ARG A 959 -21.93 -10.14 14.32
C ARG A 959 -22.09 -8.62 14.33
N LEU A 960 -21.95 -8.03 15.52
CA LEU A 960 -21.87 -6.58 15.73
C LEU A 960 -20.42 -6.25 16.12
N PHE A 961 -19.90 -5.14 15.62
CA PHE A 961 -18.55 -4.73 15.98
C PHE A 961 -18.42 -3.22 16.08
N MET A 962 -17.43 -2.79 16.85
CA MET A 962 -16.94 -1.43 16.91
C MET A 962 -15.42 -1.42 16.78
N SER A 963 -14.89 -0.41 16.12
CA SER A 963 -13.44 -0.25 15.99
C SER A 963 -12.99 1.20 16.06
N GLY A 964 -11.70 1.39 16.34
CA GLY A 964 -11.05 2.68 16.30
C GLY A 964 -9.67 2.60 15.71
N GLN A 965 -9.36 3.53 14.80
CA GLN A 965 -8.05 3.64 14.16
C GLN A 965 -7.30 4.88 14.64
N ASN A 966 -5.96 4.78 14.72
CA ASN A 966 -5.05 5.86 15.11
C ASN A 966 -5.44 6.51 16.44
N LEU A 967 -5.88 5.71 17.43
CA LEU A 967 -6.50 6.20 18.66
C LEU A 967 -5.55 7.01 19.52
N LEU A 968 -4.31 6.54 19.69
CA LEU A 968 -3.28 7.18 20.48
C LEU A 968 -1.95 7.14 19.73
N THR A 969 -1.24 8.27 19.70
CA THR A 969 0.11 8.37 19.12
C THR A 969 1.04 9.06 20.12
N PHE A 970 2.12 8.37 20.48
CA PHE A 970 3.19 8.90 21.33
C PHE A 970 4.39 9.21 20.46
N THR A 971 4.76 10.50 20.34
CA THR A 971 5.84 10.97 19.46
C THR A 971 6.38 12.30 19.95
N GLY A 972 7.65 12.56 19.67
CA GLY A 972 8.27 13.89 19.83
C GLY A 972 8.16 14.76 18.57
N TRP A 973 7.41 14.36 17.56
CA TRP A 973 7.22 15.09 16.32
C TRP A 973 6.27 16.27 16.48
N ASP A 974 6.67 17.46 16.04
CA ASP A 974 5.85 18.68 16.19
C ASP A 974 4.81 18.88 15.09
N GLY A 975 5.01 18.29 13.88
CA GLY A 975 4.09 18.44 12.77
C GLY A 975 2.75 17.71 12.95
N TRP A 976 1.94 17.70 11.91
CA TRP A 976 0.63 17.03 11.90
C TRP A 976 0.72 15.56 12.33
N ASP A 977 1.60 14.80 11.68
CA ASP A 977 1.84 13.40 12.02
C ASP A 977 3.27 12.98 11.63
N PRO A 978 3.95 12.14 12.40
CA PRO A 978 5.31 11.69 12.10
C PRO A 978 5.43 10.86 10.81
N GLU A 979 4.35 10.25 10.32
CA GLU A 979 4.34 9.51 9.05
C GLU A 979 4.26 10.43 7.83
N VAL A 980 3.73 11.63 7.97
CA VAL A 980 3.71 12.62 6.89
C VAL A 980 5.14 12.94 6.48
N GLY A 981 5.47 12.64 5.22
CA GLY A 981 6.81 12.87 4.67
C GLY A 981 7.87 11.80 4.94
N LEU A 982 7.51 10.56 5.29
CA LEU A 982 8.39 9.38 5.17
C LEU A 982 8.71 9.02 3.69
N GLY A 983 8.43 9.92 2.75
CA GLY A 983 8.43 9.61 1.32
C GLY A 983 7.24 8.76 0.89
N ILE A 984 6.36 8.41 1.84
CA ILE A 984 5.21 7.54 1.68
C ILE A 984 3.90 8.33 1.71
N ALA A 985 3.86 9.44 2.45
CA ALA A 985 2.74 10.38 2.42
C ALA A 985 3.24 11.75 1.92
N SER A 986 2.65 12.24 0.85
CA SER A 986 3.14 13.42 0.11
C SER A 986 2.54 14.74 0.58
N THR A 987 1.50 14.73 1.44
CA THR A 987 0.69 15.91 1.69
C THR A 987 0.76 16.39 3.14
N ALA A 988 0.55 17.68 3.34
CA ALA A 988 0.42 18.34 4.64
C ALA A 988 -0.92 18.03 5.34
N TYR A 989 -1.65 17.00 4.94
CA TYR A 989 -2.91 16.59 5.56
C TYR A 989 -2.64 15.85 6.88
N PRO A 990 -3.47 16.07 7.91
CA PRO A 990 -3.37 15.35 9.17
C PRO A 990 -3.81 13.90 9.02
N VAL A 991 -3.19 13.00 9.79
CA VAL A 991 -3.68 11.63 9.94
C VAL A 991 -4.99 11.65 10.72
N MET A 992 -5.94 10.80 10.31
CA MET A 992 -7.27 10.74 10.89
C MET A 992 -7.32 9.75 12.07
N ARG A 993 -8.02 10.16 13.12
CA ARG A 993 -8.56 9.26 14.13
C ARG A 993 -9.97 8.89 13.71
N THR A 994 -10.23 7.60 13.54
CA THR A 994 -11.51 7.11 13.03
C THR A 994 -12.17 6.16 14.03
N TYR A 995 -13.47 6.31 14.21
CA TYR A 995 -14.32 5.41 15.00
C TYR A 995 -15.35 4.79 14.08
N SER A 996 -15.57 3.50 14.21
CA SER A 996 -16.47 2.74 13.35
C SER A 996 -17.44 1.88 14.13
N LEU A 997 -18.63 1.69 13.56
CA LEU A 997 -19.63 0.72 14.01
C LEU A 997 -20.05 -0.11 12.80
N GLY A 998 -20.23 -1.40 12.98
CA GLY A 998 -20.64 -2.24 11.87
C GLY A 998 -21.40 -3.50 12.26
N ILE A 999 -21.99 -4.10 11.23
CA ILE A 999 -22.79 -5.31 11.32
C ILE A 999 -22.50 -6.24 10.16
N ASP A 1000 -22.28 -7.53 10.48
CA ASP A 1000 -22.19 -8.62 9.51
C ASP A 1000 -23.34 -9.59 9.72
N ILE A 1001 -24.12 -9.88 8.67
CA ILE A 1001 -25.25 -10.80 8.69
C ILE A 1001 -25.03 -11.85 7.62
N THR A 1002 -25.30 -13.11 7.95
CA THR A 1002 -25.30 -14.22 6.97
C THR A 1002 -26.61 -15.00 7.10
N PHE A 1003 -27.26 -15.24 5.96
CA PHE A 1003 -28.52 -15.97 5.83
C PHE A 1003 -28.32 -17.34 5.21
#